data_0da6463413a22649279ee106e6075d7a
#
_entry.id   0da6463413a22649279ee106e6075d7a
#
_cell.length_a   1.000
_cell.length_b   1.000
_cell.length_c   1.000
_cell.angle_alpha   90.00
_cell.angle_beta   90.00
_cell.angle_gamma   90.00
#
_symmetry.space_group_name_H-M   'P 1'
#
loop_
_entity.id
_entity.type
_entity.pdbx_description
1 polymer ?
#
loop_
_entity_poly.entity_id
_entity_poly.type
_entity_poly.pdbx_seq_one_letter_code
_entity_poly.pdbx_strand_id
1 'polypeptide(L)'
;MPRVATTINISNPKRYGYDVRIDDILLRSAVGPGREMQIQSSDVQEGQINVKQNPEDFTSNLGRIYSRNDFSGGSNLDTAHRTNGSPKDNTRYWDSQGVDVFNNDLGTAYNTQLLHTTEKEQSLSSAVSHMAVVGTRIYVSDDETLYKSDDGGDNWSTVTEGLTAGYQIKGLAAHGDLLYITANNGSAGEIETLTSGGTSTQKMSAAVYDKIFSVKNTFIVTIGNSLHQYDGNTTVSSAIITLPSGQSFTDVTDAGAVVLATATDGRIYSLKDISGTLTLKGQTEITGEQPTCIVESQGLVFYGTKEVQTGSKVIGRLYRANLTVADDLYVLAQNQLIKQWDEDSIDNSPNALFTTRDSVYTGIKESGSTSFLWRYYLPTAGIARYYKASAGGTVNNIINVNEKFLFTVTSDGVYQQTSTFESEGFIVLSAADFFTAESKQFVGAEVSTFTLPSNTSVELFYSTKFEALDDPNDSSYILALDQATGTGDTEKQIAEVSRYIVGKVVLKSSNGANTPKVKSVQFRALARPELVVAQIPINVSDRVERPGRKPIKVKGLGDVLYNALRSKEGDSVTLELFDPAEIIRGVVERISYPINSNVERGSVTQYAIITVRGTRQPTVTDVTSTNVFGINALGIMRFGS
;
A
#
# COMPACT_ATOMS: atom_id res chain seq x y z
N MET A 1 -45.75 -40.12 -6.06
CA MET A 1 -45.22 -38.77 -5.77
C MET A 1 -46.17 -37.76 -6.33
N PRO A 2 -46.76 -36.86 -5.55
CA PRO A 2 -47.55 -35.76 -6.13
C PRO A 2 -46.60 -34.86 -6.90
N ARG A 3 -46.84 -34.65 -8.19
CA ARG A 3 -46.16 -33.65 -9.00
C ARG A 3 -46.45 -32.29 -8.40
N VAL A 4 -45.46 -31.65 -7.82
CA VAL A 4 -45.51 -30.19 -7.60
C VAL A 4 -45.55 -29.59 -9.00
N ALA A 5 -46.66 -28.90 -9.32
CA ALA A 5 -46.83 -28.28 -10.62
C ALA A 5 -45.77 -27.17 -10.75
N THR A 6 -44.74 -27.45 -11.51
CA THR A 6 -43.79 -26.46 -11.99
C THR A 6 -44.53 -25.61 -13.03
N THR A 7 -44.65 -24.34 -12.78
CA THR A 7 -45.32 -23.32 -13.61
C THR A 7 -46.85 -23.35 -13.66
N ILE A 8 -47.45 -22.82 -12.60
CA ILE A 8 -48.85 -22.32 -12.73
C ILE A 8 -48.71 -20.81 -12.93
N ASN A 9 -49.00 -20.36 -14.17
CA ASN A 9 -49.11 -18.94 -14.47
C ASN A 9 -50.45 -18.45 -13.91
N ILE A 10 -50.47 -18.08 -12.62
CA ILE A 10 -51.68 -17.63 -11.94
C ILE A 10 -51.75 -16.12 -12.11
N SER A 11 -52.63 -15.65 -12.98
CA SER A 11 -52.88 -14.23 -13.24
C SER A 11 -53.42 -13.45 -12.02
N ASN A 12 -53.90 -14.14 -11.00
CA ASN A 12 -54.30 -13.54 -9.73
C ASN A 12 -54.08 -14.53 -8.57
N PRO A 13 -52.90 -14.61 -7.97
CA PRO A 13 -52.59 -15.55 -6.90
C PRO A 13 -53.46 -15.37 -5.65
N LYS A 14 -53.87 -14.15 -5.32
CA LYS A 14 -54.76 -13.84 -4.18
C LYS A 14 -56.09 -14.58 -4.27
N ARG A 15 -56.66 -14.77 -5.47
CA ARG A 15 -57.91 -15.50 -5.68
C ARG A 15 -57.83 -16.96 -5.22
N TYR A 16 -56.63 -17.51 -5.18
CA TYR A 16 -56.35 -18.88 -4.73
C TYR A 16 -55.80 -18.93 -3.31
N GLY A 17 -55.69 -17.76 -2.65
CA GLY A 17 -55.22 -17.65 -1.26
C GLY A 17 -53.73 -17.80 -1.07
N TYR A 18 -52.93 -17.56 -2.08
CA TYR A 18 -51.49 -17.42 -1.97
C TYR A 18 -51.13 -15.94 -1.89
N ASP A 19 -50.20 -15.61 -1.00
CA ASP A 19 -49.79 -14.22 -0.72
C ASP A 19 -48.25 -14.03 -0.77
N VAL A 20 -47.50 -15.13 -0.94
CA VAL A 20 -46.06 -15.12 -1.07
C VAL A 20 -45.61 -16.04 -2.20
N ARG A 21 -44.66 -15.61 -3.01
CA ARG A 21 -43.96 -16.45 -4.00
C ARG A 21 -42.44 -16.37 -3.79
N ILE A 22 -41.80 -17.51 -3.80
CA ILE A 22 -40.33 -17.62 -3.80
C ILE A 22 -39.94 -18.40 -5.05
N ASP A 23 -39.34 -17.72 -6.02
CA ASP A 23 -39.10 -18.23 -7.37
C ASP A 23 -40.39 -18.82 -7.98
N ASP A 24 -40.43 -20.14 -8.11
CA ASP A 24 -41.58 -20.91 -8.64
C ASP A 24 -42.53 -21.51 -7.56
N ILE A 25 -42.21 -21.30 -6.27
CA ILE A 25 -42.96 -21.86 -5.15
C ILE A 25 -44.00 -20.83 -4.66
N LEU A 26 -45.28 -21.17 -4.80
CA LEU A 26 -46.39 -20.38 -4.26
C LEU A 26 -46.69 -20.81 -2.82
N LEU A 27 -46.75 -19.85 -1.92
CA LEU A 27 -46.86 -20.05 -0.48
C LEU A 27 -47.94 -19.18 0.14
N ARG A 28 -48.32 -19.51 1.37
CA ARG A 28 -49.16 -18.69 2.22
C ARG A 28 -48.39 -18.16 3.40
N SER A 29 -48.58 -16.88 3.69
CA SER A 29 -48.07 -16.35 4.95
C SER A 29 -48.82 -16.95 6.14
N ALA A 30 -48.16 -17.04 7.27
CA ALA A 30 -48.73 -17.46 8.55
C ALA A 30 -48.86 -16.26 9.49
N VAL A 31 -49.18 -15.10 8.97
CA VAL A 31 -49.33 -13.86 9.74
C VAL A 31 -50.48 -13.99 10.76
N GLY A 32 -50.22 -13.54 11.99
CA GLY A 32 -51.18 -13.62 13.11
C GLY A 32 -50.58 -12.99 14.37
N PRO A 33 -51.29 -13.01 15.51
CA PRO A 33 -50.78 -12.44 16.76
C PRO A 33 -49.41 -13.00 17.13
N GLY A 34 -48.40 -12.12 17.27
CA GLY A 34 -47.00 -12.49 17.53
C GLY A 34 -46.26 -13.13 16.34
N ARG A 35 -46.83 -13.02 15.14
CA ARG A 35 -46.25 -13.53 13.88
C ARG A 35 -46.49 -12.50 12.78
N GLU A 36 -45.78 -11.42 12.83
CA GLU A 36 -45.87 -10.35 11.86
C GLU A 36 -44.85 -10.55 10.75
N MET A 37 -45.22 -10.17 9.53
CA MET A 37 -44.26 -10.01 8.45
C MET A 37 -43.44 -8.76 8.75
N GLN A 38 -42.13 -8.91 8.80
CA GLN A 38 -41.21 -7.80 9.04
C GLN A 38 -40.37 -7.60 7.81
N ILE A 39 -40.41 -6.42 7.24
CA ILE A 39 -39.51 -5.96 6.19
C ILE A 39 -38.80 -4.75 6.75
N GLN A 40 -37.56 -4.94 7.10
CA GLN A 40 -36.72 -3.89 7.66
C GLN A 40 -35.70 -3.47 6.61
N SER A 41 -35.57 -2.17 6.43
CA SER A 41 -34.41 -1.62 5.75
C SER A 41 -33.17 -2.03 6.55
N SER A 42 -32.27 -2.79 5.95
CA SER A 42 -31.05 -3.17 6.60
C SER A 42 -30.10 -1.98 6.50
N ASP A 43 -30.16 -1.07 7.44
CA ASP A 43 -29.06 -0.16 7.71
C ASP A 43 -27.90 -0.99 8.24
N VAL A 44 -27.13 -1.57 7.33
CA VAL A 44 -25.86 -2.18 7.69
C VAL A 44 -24.90 -1.05 8.02
N GLN A 45 -24.94 -0.63 9.26
CA GLN A 45 -23.99 0.30 9.85
C GLN A 45 -22.69 -0.43 10.23
N GLU A 46 -22.12 -1.22 9.34
CA GLU A 46 -20.76 -1.69 9.52
C GLU A 46 -19.82 -0.62 8.99
N GLY A 47 -19.14 0.07 9.88
CA GLY A 47 -18.09 1.04 9.57
C GLY A 47 -18.44 2.50 9.86
N GLN A 48 -19.50 2.81 10.59
CA GLN A 48 -19.62 4.15 11.12
C GLN A 48 -18.55 4.41 12.17
N ILE A 49 -17.60 5.27 11.80
CA ILE A 49 -16.84 6.07 12.77
C ILE A 49 -17.85 6.65 13.74
N ASN A 50 -17.58 6.52 15.06
CA ASN A 50 -18.41 7.04 16.14
C ASN A 50 -18.62 8.56 16.03
N VAL A 51 -19.43 9.00 15.12
CA VAL A 51 -20.03 10.32 15.18
C VAL A 51 -21.24 10.16 16.09
N LYS A 52 -21.23 10.82 17.24
CA LYS A 52 -22.42 10.96 18.08
C LYS A 52 -23.47 11.65 17.22
N GLN A 53 -24.37 10.88 16.63
CA GLN A 53 -25.43 11.42 15.79
C GLN A 53 -26.56 11.94 16.65
N ASN A 54 -26.99 13.12 16.31
CA ASN A 54 -28.23 13.68 16.85
C ASN A 54 -29.41 12.86 16.28
N PRO A 55 -30.38 12.40 17.10
CA PRO A 55 -31.51 11.61 16.60
C PRO A 55 -32.36 12.31 15.53
N GLU A 56 -32.21 13.61 15.35
CA GLU A 56 -32.94 14.41 14.35
C GLU A 56 -32.36 14.35 12.93
N ASP A 57 -31.17 13.77 12.73
CA ASP A 57 -30.47 13.70 11.43
C ASP A 57 -30.73 12.39 10.66
N PHE A 58 -31.78 11.66 10.96
CA PHE A 58 -32.10 10.37 10.33
C PHE A 58 -32.31 10.42 8.81
N THR A 59 -32.56 11.57 8.23
CA THR A 59 -32.74 11.71 6.77
C THR A 59 -31.42 11.90 6.00
N SER A 60 -30.33 12.23 6.67
CA SER A 60 -28.99 12.41 6.05
C SER A 60 -28.15 11.12 6.03
N ASN A 61 -28.58 10.06 6.71
CA ASN A 61 -27.79 8.88 7.03
C ASN A 61 -27.70 7.80 5.94
N LEU A 62 -28.23 8.04 4.78
CA LEU A 62 -28.10 7.14 3.62
C LEU A 62 -26.82 7.39 2.82
N GLY A 63 -26.10 8.44 3.15
CA GLY A 63 -24.85 8.81 2.49
C GLY A 63 -23.64 8.14 3.14
N ARG A 64 -22.83 7.45 2.35
CA ARG A 64 -21.54 6.92 2.74
C ARG A 64 -20.46 7.87 2.26
N ILE A 65 -19.49 8.20 3.13
CA ILE A 65 -18.39 9.09 2.82
C ILE A 65 -17.09 8.32 2.95
N TYR A 66 -16.33 8.28 1.87
CA TYR A 66 -14.93 7.91 1.88
C TYR A 66 -14.11 9.19 1.93
N SER A 67 -13.33 9.39 2.97
CA SER A 67 -12.48 10.57 3.13
C SER A 67 -11.05 10.17 3.43
N ARG A 68 -10.10 10.87 2.83
CA ARG A 68 -8.67 10.79 3.12
C ARG A 68 -8.14 12.19 3.39
N ASN A 69 -7.61 12.40 4.56
CA ASN A 69 -7.00 13.66 5.03
C ASN A 69 -5.60 13.46 5.61
N ASP A 70 -5.13 12.24 5.66
CA ASP A 70 -3.79 11.86 6.08
C ASP A 70 -3.30 10.76 5.12
N PHE A 71 -2.10 10.92 4.60
CA PHE A 71 -1.45 10.03 3.64
C PHE A 71 -0.15 9.44 4.20
N SER A 72 0.18 9.76 5.46
CA SER A 72 1.47 9.41 6.08
C SER A 72 1.66 7.91 6.34
N GLY A 73 0.61 7.11 6.23
CA GLY A 73 0.70 5.64 6.25
C GLY A 73 1.42 5.05 5.05
N GLY A 74 1.64 5.86 4.01
CA GLY A 74 2.42 5.46 2.83
C GLY A 74 1.66 4.57 1.86
N SER A 75 2.38 4.11 0.85
CA SER A 75 1.85 3.21 -0.17
C SER A 75 1.62 1.82 0.39
N ASN A 76 0.70 1.11 -0.22
CA ASN A 76 0.25 -0.20 0.22
C ASN A 76 1.30 -1.30 0.15
N LEU A 77 1.21 -2.18 1.15
CA LEU A 77 2.08 -3.35 1.30
C LEU A 77 1.33 -4.67 1.05
N ASP A 78 -0.02 -4.64 1.10
CA ASP A 78 -0.83 -5.86 1.16
C ASP A 78 -2.07 -5.72 0.27
N THR A 79 -2.47 -6.82 -0.34
CA THR A 79 -3.71 -6.95 -1.13
C THR A 79 -4.97 -6.56 -0.32
N ALA A 80 -4.94 -6.71 1.01
CA ALA A 80 -6.01 -6.28 1.90
C ALA A 80 -6.29 -4.77 1.84
N HIS A 81 -5.32 -3.95 1.41
CA HIS A 81 -5.47 -2.51 1.28
C HIS A 81 -5.93 -2.06 -0.12
N ARG A 82 -6.16 -2.95 -1.05
CA ARG A 82 -6.70 -2.60 -2.38
C ARG A 82 -8.07 -1.95 -2.27
N THR A 83 -8.86 -2.37 -1.29
CA THR A 83 -10.14 -1.74 -0.96
C THR A 83 -10.02 -1.01 0.37
N ASN A 84 -10.74 0.03 0.60
CA ASN A 84 -10.82 0.93 1.77
C ASN A 84 -9.80 0.78 2.92
N GLY A 85 -9.05 -0.31 2.96
CA GLY A 85 -8.17 -0.66 4.06
C GLY A 85 -8.91 -1.11 5.33
N SER A 86 -8.18 -1.34 6.39
CA SER A 86 -8.79 -1.51 7.72
C SER A 86 -9.41 -0.19 8.19
N PRO A 87 -10.57 -0.19 8.86
CA PRO A 87 -11.10 1.00 9.51
C PRO A 87 -10.14 1.67 10.49
N LYS A 88 -9.10 0.94 10.91
CA LYS A 88 -8.04 1.42 11.80
C LYS A 88 -6.86 2.05 11.06
N ASP A 89 -6.77 1.89 9.75
CA ASP A 89 -5.66 2.39 8.92
C ASP A 89 -6.21 3.10 7.69
N ASN A 90 -6.71 4.31 7.89
CA ASN A 90 -7.20 5.18 6.82
C ASN A 90 -6.13 6.15 6.30
N THR A 91 -4.88 5.99 6.73
CA THR A 91 -3.75 6.84 6.31
C THR A 91 -3.01 6.29 5.10
N ARG A 92 -3.29 5.04 4.69
CA ARG A 92 -2.66 4.39 3.54
C ARG A 92 -3.42 4.66 2.25
N TYR A 93 -2.67 4.65 1.15
CA TYR A 93 -3.16 4.78 -0.21
C TYR A 93 -2.53 3.68 -1.08
N TRP A 94 -2.91 3.55 -2.36
CA TRP A 94 -2.43 2.45 -3.18
C TRP A 94 -1.05 2.72 -3.79
N ASP A 95 -0.88 3.82 -4.50
CA ASP A 95 0.38 4.17 -5.15
C ASP A 95 0.60 5.68 -5.21
N SER A 96 1.85 6.11 -5.34
CA SER A 96 2.21 7.52 -5.53
C SER A 96 3.54 7.68 -6.25
N GLN A 97 3.69 8.83 -6.92
CA GLN A 97 4.95 9.25 -7.50
C GLN A 97 5.01 10.78 -7.54
N GLY A 98 6.19 11.35 -7.29
CA GLY A 98 6.43 12.79 -7.37
C GLY A 98 5.69 13.62 -6.32
N VAL A 99 5.26 12.99 -5.21
CA VAL A 99 4.56 13.65 -4.10
C VAL A 99 5.26 13.40 -2.78
N ASP A 100 5.18 14.37 -1.88
CA ASP A 100 5.57 14.21 -0.48
C ASP A 100 4.30 13.97 0.35
N VAL A 101 4.20 12.76 0.90
CA VAL A 101 3.05 12.28 1.68
C VAL A 101 3.31 12.30 3.18
N PHE A 102 4.54 12.59 3.63
CA PHE A 102 4.95 12.54 5.03
C PHE A 102 4.98 13.89 5.71
N ASN A 103 4.75 14.95 4.97
CA ASN A 103 4.44 16.25 5.54
C ASN A 103 2.96 16.31 5.95
N ASN A 104 2.60 17.27 6.78
CA ASN A 104 1.21 17.43 7.25
C ASN A 104 0.20 17.62 6.10
N ASP A 105 0.67 18.03 4.92
CA ASP A 105 -0.14 18.28 3.74
C ASP A 105 0.45 17.52 2.55
N LEU A 106 -0.41 16.92 1.72
CA LEU A 106 0.01 16.29 0.47
C LEU A 106 0.43 17.37 -0.54
N GLY A 107 1.67 17.34 -0.97
CA GLY A 107 2.24 18.25 -1.96
C GLY A 107 3.13 17.54 -2.98
N THR A 108 3.62 18.24 -4.01
CA THR A 108 4.64 17.68 -4.90
C THR A 108 5.99 17.56 -4.17
N ALA A 109 6.73 16.51 -4.44
CA ALA A 109 8.08 16.31 -3.93
C ALA A 109 9.07 17.28 -4.60
N TYR A 110 10.25 17.45 -4.00
CA TYR A 110 11.35 18.12 -4.67
C TYR A 110 11.83 17.29 -5.86
N ASN A 111 12.20 18.00 -6.93
CA ASN A 111 12.78 17.39 -8.12
C ASN A 111 14.23 16.97 -7.86
N THR A 112 14.77 16.13 -8.74
CA THR A 112 16.17 15.75 -8.76
C THR A 112 16.81 16.11 -10.08
N GLN A 113 18.11 16.40 -10.07
CA GLN A 113 18.92 16.63 -11.25
C GLN A 113 20.13 15.68 -11.29
N LEU A 114 20.44 15.22 -12.48
CA LEU A 114 21.68 14.48 -12.73
C LEU A 114 22.85 15.48 -12.80
N LEU A 115 23.92 15.21 -12.04
CA LEU A 115 25.10 16.08 -11.99
C LEU A 115 26.12 15.82 -13.12
N HIS A 116 25.82 14.90 -14.01
CA HIS A 116 26.68 14.47 -15.12
C HIS A 116 26.64 15.41 -16.33
N THR A 117 26.07 16.58 -16.30
CA THR A 117 25.92 17.43 -17.48
C THR A 117 26.92 18.57 -17.56
N THR A 118 27.12 19.07 -18.77
CA THR A 118 28.06 20.11 -19.20
C THR A 118 27.90 21.48 -18.55
N GLU A 119 27.00 21.62 -17.61
CA GLU A 119 26.69 22.90 -16.96
C GLU A 119 27.55 23.16 -15.71
N LYS A 120 28.37 22.19 -15.29
CA LYS A 120 29.26 22.30 -14.12
C LYS A 120 30.72 22.16 -14.55
N GLU A 121 31.63 22.86 -13.90
CA GLU A 121 33.06 22.97 -14.30
C GLU A 121 33.80 21.65 -14.49
N GLN A 122 33.29 20.55 -13.93
CA GLN A 122 33.69 19.18 -14.30
C GLN A 122 32.47 18.25 -14.25
N SER A 123 32.20 17.59 -15.35
CA SER A 123 31.20 16.54 -15.42
C SER A 123 31.69 15.32 -14.65
N LEU A 124 30.91 14.89 -13.64
CA LEU A 124 31.09 13.58 -13.05
C LEU A 124 30.79 12.50 -14.08
N SER A 125 31.56 11.42 -14.05
CA SER A 125 31.33 10.29 -14.94
C SER A 125 30.09 9.48 -14.53
N SER A 126 29.54 8.72 -15.48
CA SER A 126 28.48 7.75 -15.23
C SER A 126 28.95 6.54 -14.41
N ALA A 127 30.25 6.35 -14.22
CA ALA A 127 30.82 5.20 -13.49
C ALA A 127 30.98 5.43 -11.98
N VAL A 128 30.42 6.50 -11.45
CA VAL A 128 30.49 6.80 -10.01
C VAL A 128 29.97 5.64 -9.17
N SER A 129 30.81 5.16 -8.24
CA SER A 129 30.54 3.96 -7.45
C SER A 129 30.42 4.21 -5.94
N HIS A 130 31.18 5.16 -5.39
CA HIS A 130 31.20 5.43 -3.95
C HIS A 130 31.09 6.91 -3.64
N MET A 131 30.46 7.21 -2.49
CA MET A 131 30.38 8.57 -1.95
C MET A 131 30.69 8.58 -0.46
N ALA A 132 31.35 9.63 0.01
CA ALA A 132 31.56 9.89 1.42
C ALA A 132 31.51 11.39 1.73
N VAL A 133 31.21 11.74 2.98
CA VAL A 133 31.17 13.12 3.45
C VAL A 133 32.15 13.31 4.59
N VAL A 134 33.07 14.28 4.45
CA VAL A 134 34.00 14.68 5.50
C VAL A 134 33.73 16.13 5.87
N GLY A 135 33.14 16.34 7.03
CA GLY A 135 32.64 17.66 7.42
C GLY A 135 31.47 18.10 6.51
N THR A 136 31.67 19.17 5.73
CA THR A 136 30.72 19.64 4.71
C THR A 136 31.12 19.27 3.28
N ARG A 137 32.28 18.65 3.12
CA ARG A 137 32.84 18.30 1.82
C ARG A 137 32.34 16.94 1.37
N ILE A 138 31.91 16.85 0.13
CA ILE A 138 31.47 15.61 -0.51
C ILE A 138 32.60 15.07 -1.36
N TYR A 139 32.85 13.77 -1.25
CA TYR A 139 33.79 13.04 -2.11
C TYR A 139 33.03 11.98 -2.88
N VAL A 140 33.37 11.82 -4.16
CA VAL A 140 32.78 10.86 -5.08
C VAL A 140 33.87 10.17 -5.88
N SER A 141 33.86 8.85 -5.98
CA SER A 141 34.82 8.10 -6.78
C SER A 141 34.22 7.64 -8.10
N ASP A 142 35.03 7.73 -9.12
CA ASP A 142 34.80 7.21 -10.46
C ASP A 142 36.03 6.33 -10.83
N ASP A 143 35.87 5.02 -10.67
CA ASP A 143 36.93 4.06 -10.87
C ASP A 143 38.28 4.51 -10.25
N GLU A 144 39.17 5.13 -11.04
CA GLU A 144 40.51 5.58 -10.60
C GLU A 144 40.54 7.05 -10.15
N THR A 145 39.43 7.80 -10.31
CA THR A 145 39.41 9.25 -10.05
C THR A 145 38.55 9.59 -8.85
N LEU A 146 39.08 10.45 -7.99
CA LEU A 146 38.35 11.03 -6.87
C LEU A 146 37.95 12.46 -7.19
N TYR A 147 36.70 12.80 -7.02
CA TYR A 147 36.19 14.16 -7.12
C TYR A 147 35.75 14.66 -5.76
N LYS A 148 35.80 15.99 -5.56
CA LYS A 148 35.28 16.64 -4.37
C LYS A 148 34.38 17.83 -4.73
N SER A 149 33.43 18.09 -3.85
CA SER A 149 32.64 19.32 -3.83
C SER A 149 32.73 19.96 -2.46
N ASP A 150 32.97 21.26 -2.42
CA ASP A 150 33.06 22.08 -1.20
C ASP A 150 31.76 22.88 -0.96
N ASP A 151 30.82 22.85 -1.88
CA ASP A 151 29.59 23.69 -1.92
C ASP A 151 28.29 22.88 -1.96
N GLY A 152 28.33 21.65 -1.45
CA GLY A 152 27.14 20.78 -1.36
C GLY A 152 26.74 20.10 -2.66
N GLY A 153 27.66 19.94 -3.60
CA GLY A 153 27.44 19.26 -4.87
C GLY A 153 27.21 20.20 -6.05
N ASP A 154 27.30 21.53 -5.84
CA ASP A 154 27.07 22.47 -6.91
C ASP A 154 28.26 22.59 -7.86
N ASN A 155 29.51 22.50 -7.38
CA ASN A 155 30.70 22.45 -8.21
C ASN A 155 31.62 21.31 -7.78
N TRP A 156 32.30 20.71 -8.75
CA TRP A 156 33.16 19.57 -8.53
C TRP A 156 34.60 19.85 -9.05
N SER A 157 35.59 19.32 -8.36
CA SER A 157 36.98 19.37 -8.77
C SER A 157 37.64 18.01 -8.54
N THR A 158 38.55 17.65 -9.43
CA THR A 158 39.37 16.44 -9.26
C THR A 158 40.32 16.61 -8.06
N VAL A 159 40.45 15.56 -7.27
CA VAL A 159 41.43 15.49 -6.17
C VAL A 159 42.62 14.69 -6.64
N THR A 160 43.81 15.22 -6.40
CA THR A 160 45.03 14.46 -6.61
C THR A 160 45.23 13.59 -5.39
N GLU A 161 44.81 12.35 -5.45
CA GLU A 161 45.15 11.30 -4.49
C GLU A 161 46.54 10.74 -4.81
N GLY A 162 47.16 10.15 -3.82
CA GLY A 162 48.48 9.47 -3.97
C GLY A 162 48.34 8.02 -4.43
N LEU A 163 47.17 7.61 -4.97
CA LEU A 163 46.95 6.24 -5.38
C LEU A 163 47.91 5.77 -6.47
N THR A 164 48.29 4.51 -6.39
CA THR A 164 49.12 3.86 -7.41
C THR A 164 48.34 3.81 -8.73
N ALA A 165 48.96 4.24 -9.83
CA ALA A 165 48.34 4.26 -11.14
C ALA A 165 47.77 2.88 -11.53
N GLY A 166 46.55 2.84 -12.05
CA GLY A 166 45.82 1.62 -12.43
C GLY A 166 45.12 0.91 -11.27
N TYR A 167 45.07 1.51 -10.07
CA TYR A 167 44.26 1.02 -8.98
C TYR A 167 42.90 1.69 -9.01
N GLN A 168 41.85 0.88 -8.92
CA GLN A 168 40.47 1.34 -8.85
C GLN A 168 40.06 1.55 -7.39
N ILE A 169 39.38 2.64 -7.11
CA ILE A 169 38.79 2.91 -5.80
C ILE A 169 37.66 1.93 -5.54
N LYS A 170 37.72 1.21 -4.42
CA LYS A 170 36.77 0.15 -4.03
C LYS A 170 35.97 0.49 -2.80
N GLY A 171 36.32 1.53 -2.06
CA GLY A 171 35.58 2.00 -0.90
C GLY A 171 36.05 3.35 -0.41
N LEU A 172 35.12 4.12 0.13
CA LEU A 172 35.37 5.39 0.79
C LEU A 172 34.73 5.36 2.19
N ALA A 173 35.50 5.75 3.20
CA ALA A 173 35.00 5.89 4.57
C ALA A 173 35.52 7.20 5.20
N ALA A 174 34.60 7.98 5.74
CA ALA A 174 34.93 9.19 6.49
C ALA A 174 35.10 8.86 7.97
N HIS A 175 36.14 9.39 8.60
CA HIS A 175 36.35 9.32 10.04
C HIS A 175 37.03 10.57 10.57
N GLY A 176 36.37 11.32 11.42
CA GLY A 176 36.84 12.64 11.82
C GLY A 176 37.02 13.57 10.61
N ASP A 177 38.19 14.18 10.48
CA ASP A 177 38.54 15.08 9.39
C ASP A 177 39.28 14.39 8.24
N LEU A 178 39.28 13.05 8.21
CA LEU A 178 39.98 12.25 7.23
C LEU A 178 39.04 11.45 6.36
N LEU A 179 39.35 11.36 5.08
CA LEU A 179 38.79 10.38 4.17
C LEU A 179 39.78 9.20 4.06
N TYR A 180 39.28 7.99 4.25
CA TYR A 180 39.98 6.75 4.01
C TYR A 180 39.51 6.14 2.68
N ILE A 181 40.48 5.72 1.87
CA ILE A 181 40.26 5.22 0.52
C ILE A 181 40.87 3.83 0.43
N THR A 182 40.09 2.83 0.02
CA THR A 182 40.66 1.54 -0.42
C THR A 182 40.69 1.50 -1.94
N ALA A 183 41.81 1.06 -2.49
CA ALA A 183 41.97 0.90 -3.93
C ALA A 183 42.75 -0.37 -4.25
N ASN A 184 42.42 -1.02 -5.37
CA ASN A 184 43.15 -2.20 -5.83
C ASN A 184 43.00 -2.41 -7.35
N ASN A 185 43.88 -3.29 -7.90
CA ASN A 185 43.83 -3.75 -9.29
C ASN A 185 43.50 -5.25 -9.41
N GLY A 186 42.96 -5.86 -8.35
CA GLY A 186 42.65 -7.31 -8.27
C GLY A 186 43.83 -8.19 -7.89
N SER A 187 45.10 -7.68 -7.94
CA SER A 187 46.29 -8.43 -7.56
C SER A 187 47.03 -7.78 -6.39
N ALA A 188 46.97 -6.49 -6.27
CA ALA A 188 47.53 -5.69 -5.18
C ALA A 188 46.59 -4.55 -4.85
N GLY A 189 46.69 -4.01 -3.64
CA GLY A 189 45.85 -2.92 -3.19
C GLY A 189 46.50 -2.10 -2.09
N GLU A 190 45.91 -0.96 -1.78
CA GLU A 190 46.38 -0.01 -0.78
C GLU A 190 45.22 0.64 -0.01
N ILE A 191 45.54 1.14 1.16
CA ILE A 191 44.70 2.06 1.92
C ILE A 191 45.41 3.40 1.99
N GLU A 192 44.73 4.43 1.60
CA GLU A 192 45.19 5.79 1.64
C GLU A 192 44.32 6.67 2.50
N THR A 193 44.87 7.72 3.08
CA THR A 193 44.13 8.77 3.78
C THR A 193 44.35 10.10 3.11
N LEU A 194 43.23 10.85 3.02
CA LEU A 194 43.22 12.21 2.51
C LEU A 194 42.74 13.16 3.61
N THR A 195 43.52 14.19 3.91
CA THR A 195 43.09 15.26 4.82
C THR A 195 42.14 16.24 4.13
N SER A 196 41.40 17.01 4.93
CA SER A 196 40.59 18.13 4.38
C SER A 196 41.43 19.17 3.62
N GLY A 197 42.74 19.29 3.90
CA GLY A 197 43.69 20.13 3.15
C GLY A 197 44.19 19.54 1.84
N GLY A 198 43.75 18.33 1.46
CA GLY A 198 44.15 17.67 0.22
C GLY A 198 45.50 16.93 0.32
N THR A 199 46.07 16.76 1.52
CA THR A 199 47.30 15.98 1.70
C THR A 199 46.92 14.50 1.77
N SER A 200 47.52 13.74 0.88
CA SER A 200 47.40 12.28 0.81
C SER A 200 48.52 11.58 1.55
N THR A 201 48.22 10.45 2.18
CA THR A 201 49.20 9.59 2.86
C THR A 201 48.80 8.13 2.69
N GLN A 202 49.67 7.36 2.03
CA GLN A 202 49.52 5.90 1.96
C GLN A 202 49.72 5.30 3.36
N LYS A 203 48.79 4.47 3.80
CA LYS A 203 48.83 3.80 5.10
C LYS A 203 49.22 2.33 5.01
N MET A 204 48.67 1.64 4.02
CA MET A 204 48.83 0.21 3.82
C MET A 204 49.00 -0.12 2.33
N SER A 205 49.81 -1.15 2.01
CA SER A 205 50.00 -1.60 0.62
C SER A 205 50.20 -3.12 0.51
N ALA A 206 49.73 -3.91 1.49
CA ALA A 206 50.10 -5.31 1.63
C ALA A 206 49.08 -6.33 1.15
N ALA A 207 47.85 -5.92 0.83
CA ALA A 207 46.79 -6.84 0.45
C ALA A 207 45.82 -6.19 -0.56
N VAL A 208 44.96 -6.99 -1.17
CA VAL A 208 43.86 -6.53 -2.03
C VAL A 208 42.72 -6.11 -1.13
N TYR A 209 42.66 -4.83 -0.79
CA TYR A 209 41.60 -4.25 0.03
C TYR A 209 40.40 -3.92 -0.86
N ASP A 210 39.21 -4.45 -0.51
CA ASP A 210 38.00 -4.21 -1.30
C ASP A 210 37.15 -3.07 -0.70
N LYS A 211 36.53 -3.28 0.46
CA LYS A 211 35.66 -2.28 1.09
C LYS A 211 36.26 -1.81 2.41
N ILE A 212 35.95 -0.57 2.78
CA ILE A 212 36.27 0.00 4.08
C ILE A 212 35.06 0.65 4.70
N PHE A 213 34.84 0.39 5.99
CA PHE A 213 33.74 0.93 6.79
C PHE A 213 34.28 1.55 8.06
N SER A 214 33.82 2.75 8.38
CA SER A 214 34.11 3.41 9.65
C SER A 214 33.08 2.98 10.69
N VAL A 215 33.51 2.36 11.78
CA VAL A 215 32.64 1.86 12.85
C VAL A 215 33.24 2.23 14.20
N LYS A 216 32.45 2.85 15.08
CA LYS A 216 32.96 3.31 16.39
C LYS A 216 34.26 4.11 16.26
N ASN A 217 35.32 3.61 16.88
CA ASN A 217 36.64 4.22 16.87
C ASN A 217 37.67 3.40 16.05
N THR A 218 37.20 2.56 15.14
CA THR A 218 38.01 1.68 14.33
C THR A 218 37.45 1.54 12.93
N PHE A 219 38.11 0.75 12.08
CA PHE A 219 37.61 0.44 10.75
C PHE A 219 37.43 -1.06 10.58
N ILE A 220 36.56 -1.40 9.70
CA ILE A 220 36.44 -2.75 9.14
C ILE A 220 36.83 -2.68 7.67
N VAL A 221 37.71 -3.57 7.26
CA VAL A 221 38.12 -3.73 5.85
C VAL A 221 37.84 -5.15 5.39
N THR A 222 37.46 -5.30 4.13
CA THR A 222 37.28 -6.61 3.51
C THR A 222 38.48 -6.92 2.62
N ILE A 223 38.96 -8.17 2.70
CA ILE A 223 40.02 -8.72 1.86
C ILE A 223 39.47 -10.02 1.27
N GLY A 224 39.03 -9.96 0.01
CA GLY A 224 38.32 -11.07 -0.63
C GLY A 224 37.06 -11.48 0.15
N ASN A 225 37.04 -12.72 0.65
CA ASN A 225 35.90 -13.25 1.45
C ASN A 225 36.08 -13.09 2.96
N SER A 226 37.04 -12.30 3.41
CA SER A 226 37.38 -12.17 4.84
C SER A 226 37.16 -10.76 5.36
N LEU A 227 36.72 -10.66 6.61
CA LEU A 227 36.48 -9.43 7.34
C LEU A 227 37.60 -9.22 8.36
N HIS A 228 38.17 -8.04 8.38
CA HIS A 228 39.33 -7.68 9.21
C HIS A 228 39.07 -6.36 9.94
N GLN A 229 39.63 -6.19 11.12
CA GLN A 229 39.72 -4.90 11.80
C GLN A 229 40.97 -4.16 11.35
N TYR A 230 40.85 -2.86 11.11
CA TYR A 230 41.94 -1.98 10.75
C TYR A 230 42.01 -0.82 11.76
N ASP A 231 43.21 -0.55 12.26
CA ASP A 231 43.46 0.45 13.31
C ASP A 231 43.44 1.91 12.80
N GLY A 232 43.22 2.12 11.51
CA GLY A 232 43.25 3.44 10.88
C GLY A 232 44.68 3.96 10.59
N ASN A 233 45.69 3.16 10.84
CA ASN A 233 47.08 3.56 10.63
C ASN A 233 47.92 2.53 9.85
N THR A 234 48.46 1.51 10.51
CA THR A 234 49.39 0.56 9.88
C THR A 234 49.10 -0.90 10.16
N THR A 235 48.02 -1.21 10.90
CA THR A 235 47.76 -2.57 11.33
C THR A 235 46.39 -3.05 10.89
N VAL A 236 46.35 -4.12 10.13
CA VAL A 236 45.16 -4.92 9.84
C VAL A 236 45.23 -6.21 10.64
N SER A 237 44.19 -6.54 11.39
CA SER A 237 44.13 -7.77 12.20
C SER A 237 44.15 -9.02 11.34
N SER A 238 44.31 -10.18 11.96
CA SER A 238 43.92 -11.44 11.34
C SER A 238 42.40 -11.41 11.02
N ALA A 239 41.96 -12.29 10.12
CA ALA A 239 40.54 -12.36 9.79
C ALA A 239 39.69 -12.63 11.03
N ILE A 240 38.69 -11.78 11.26
CA ILE A 240 37.66 -11.98 12.30
C ILE A 240 36.67 -13.06 11.84
N ILE A 241 36.29 -13.00 10.57
CA ILE A 241 35.38 -13.93 9.91
C ILE A 241 35.90 -14.19 8.50
N THR A 242 35.87 -15.45 8.08
CA THR A 242 36.13 -15.86 6.70
C THR A 242 34.92 -16.61 6.17
N LEU A 243 34.36 -16.13 5.09
CA LEU A 243 33.19 -16.74 4.42
C LEU A 243 33.66 -17.89 3.51
N PRO A 244 32.72 -18.78 3.10
CA PRO A 244 33.01 -19.75 2.05
C PRO A 244 33.50 -19.07 0.76
N SER A 245 34.24 -19.80 -0.07
CA SER A 245 34.72 -19.29 -1.35
C SER A 245 33.58 -18.84 -2.25
N GLY A 246 33.73 -17.69 -2.89
CA GLY A 246 32.68 -17.08 -3.75
C GLY A 246 31.65 -16.24 -3.00
N GLN A 247 31.72 -16.17 -1.68
CA GLN A 247 30.90 -15.28 -0.87
C GLN A 247 31.67 -14.02 -0.49
N SER A 248 30.95 -12.92 -0.23
CA SER A 248 31.54 -11.62 0.13
C SER A 248 30.68 -10.89 1.16
N PHE A 249 31.30 -9.98 1.90
CA PHE A 249 30.59 -9.04 2.75
C PHE A 249 30.01 -7.92 1.90
N THR A 250 28.76 -7.56 2.19
CA THR A 250 28.02 -6.56 1.41
C THR A 250 28.04 -5.20 2.06
N ASP A 251 27.77 -5.12 3.36
CA ASP A 251 27.66 -3.85 4.09
C ASP A 251 27.97 -4.04 5.59
N VAL A 252 28.29 -2.95 6.28
CA VAL A 252 28.59 -2.94 7.72
C VAL A 252 28.02 -1.68 8.37
N THR A 253 27.38 -1.83 9.53
CA THR A 253 26.84 -0.72 10.32
C THR A 253 27.19 -0.82 11.79
N ASP A 254 27.33 0.32 12.46
CA ASP A 254 27.41 0.38 13.92
C ASP A 254 25.99 0.39 14.51
N ALA A 255 25.68 -0.63 15.29
CA ALA A 255 24.39 -0.75 15.99
C ALA A 255 24.53 -0.48 17.51
N GLY A 256 25.42 0.44 17.87
CA GLY A 256 25.64 0.87 19.26
C GLY A 256 26.33 -0.20 20.11
N ALA A 257 25.65 -1.26 20.52
CA ALA A 257 26.24 -2.32 21.34
C ALA A 257 27.19 -3.23 20.55
N VAL A 258 26.93 -3.42 19.26
CA VAL A 258 27.67 -4.27 18.35
C VAL A 258 27.80 -3.63 16.98
N VAL A 259 28.75 -4.12 16.20
CA VAL A 259 28.83 -3.85 14.77
C VAL A 259 28.17 -5.01 14.03
N LEU A 260 27.31 -4.70 13.07
CA LEU A 260 26.64 -5.69 12.24
C LEU A 260 27.24 -5.69 10.84
N ALA A 261 27.49 -6.88 10.30
CA ALA A 261 28.03 -7.08 8.96
C ALA A 261 27.12 -8.04 8.17
N THR A 262 26.68 -7.63 7.00
CA THR A 262 25.90 -8.44 6.07
C THR A 262 26.77 -9.17 5.09
N ALA A 263 26.36 -10.38 4.67
CA ALA A 263 27.14 -11.18 3.74
C ALA A 263 26.23 -11.95 2.75
N THR A 264 26.79 -12.26 1.58
CA THR A 264 26.08 -12.97 0.51
C THR A 264 25.79 -14.43 0.83
N ASP A 265 26.33 -14.98 1.93
CA ASP A 265 26.06 -16.33 2.43
C ASP A 265 24.70 -16.46 3.15
N GLY A 266 23.89 -15.39 3.14
CA GLY A 266 22.57 -15.36 3.77
C GLY A 266 22.61 -15.05 5.27
N ARG A 267 23.68 -14.47 5.77
CA ARG A 267 23.85 -14.18 7.20
C ARG A 267 24.14 -12.71 7.49
N ILE A 268 23.74 -12.31 8.70
CA ILE A 268 24.14 -11.05 9.33
C ILE A 268 24.93 -11.40 10.57
N TYR A 269 26.19 -10.97 10.62
CA TYR A 269 27.13 -11.24 11.69
C TYR A 269 27.16 -10.10 12.69
N SER A 270 27.22 -10.43 13.99
CA SER A 270 27.29 -9.45 15.08
C SER A 270 28.66 -9.50 15.74
N LEU A 271 29.37 -8.37 15.70
CA LEU A 271 30.71 -8.20 16.26
C LEU A 271 30.64 -7.28 17.48
N LYS A 272 31.19 -7.71 18.60
CA LYS A 272 31.30 -6.90 19.81
C LYS A 272 32.74 -6.43 20.01
N ASP A 273 32.90 -5.16 20.34
CA ASP A 273 34.17 -4.64 20.78
C ASP A 273 34.47 -5.13 22.22
N ILE A 274 35.54 -5.86 22.37
CA ILE A 274 36.07 -6.30 23.67
C ILE A 274 37.47 -5.73 23.81
N SER A 275 37.58 -4.66 24.59
CA SER A 275 38.86 -3.98 24.87
C SER A 275 39.62 -3.54 23.60
N GLY A 276 38.89 -2.98 22.62
CA GLY A 276 39.46 -2.47 21.37
C GLY A 276 39.60 -3.52 20.26
N THR A 277 39.15 -4.77 20.51
CA THR A 277 39.22 -5.86 19.54
C THR A 277 37.79 -6.33 19.19
N LEU A 278 37.45 -6.30 17.91
CA LEU A 278 36.18 -6.81 17.41
C LEU A 278 36.19 -8.34 17.41
N THR A 279 35.17 -8.91 18.05
CA THR A 279 35.02 -10.36 18.20
C THR A 279 33.62 -10.79 17.77
N LEU A 280 33.51 -11.88 17.02
CA LEU A 280 32.24 -12.46 16.63
C LEU A 280 31.45 -12.90 17.87
N LYS A 281 30.22 -12.38 18.02
CA LYS A 281 29.33 -12.63 19.14
C LYS A 281 27.92 -13.08 18.75
N GLY A 282 27.72 -13.36 17.50
CA GLY A 282 26.44 -13.89 17.03
C GLY A 282 26.32 -13.83 15.52
N GLN A 283 25.33 -14.53 15.04
CA GLN A 283 24.92 -14.48 13.65
C GLN A 283 23.42 -14.70 13.54
N THR A 284 22.79 -14.05 12.57
CA THR A 284 21.39 -14.25 12.21
C THR A 284 21.33 -14.79 10.79
N GLU A 285 20.69 -15.93 10.59
CA GLU A 285 20.49 -16.53 9.27
C GLU A 285 19.20 -16.01 8.65
N ILE A 286 19.27 -15.56 7.41
CA ILE A 286 18.17 -15.09 6.60
C ILE A 286 17.90 -16.18 5.55
N THR A 287 16.93 -17.04 5.84
CA THR A 287 16.70 -18.25 5.04
C THR A 287 16.25 -17.92 3.62
N GLY A 288 17.01 -18.37 2.63
CA GLY A 288 16.69 -18.25 1.21
C GLY A 288 16.97 -16.87 0.60
N GLU A 289 17.47 -15.92 1.39
CA GLU A 289 17.74 -14.56 0.94
C GLU A 289 19.20 -14.16 1.21
N GLN A 290 19.71 -13.22 0.43
CA GLN A 290 21.04 -12.65 0.61
C GLN A 290 20.90 -11.21 1.12
N PRO A 291 21.38 -10.88 2.32
CA PRO A 291 21.46 -9.49 2.79
C PRO A 291 22.35 -8.63 1.88
N THR A 292 21.88 -7.44 1.55
CA THR A 292 22.57 -6.53 0.60
C THR A 292 23.10 -5.27 1.27
N CYS A 293 22.36 -4.72 2.21
CA CYS A 293 22.70 -3.49 2.93
C CYS A 293 22.09 -3.52 4.34
N ILE A 294 22.64 -2.72 5.25
CA ILE A 294 22.19 -2.68 6.65
C ILE A 294 22.45 -1.31 7.27
N VAL A 295 21.52 -0.87 8.12
CA VAL A 295 21.68 0.37 8.89
C VAL A 295 20.92 0.28 10.22
N GLU A 296 21.41 0.96 11.23
CA GLU A 296 20.71 1.16 12.51
C GLU A 296 20.04 2.53 12.54
N SER A 297 18.84 2.61 13.08
CA SER A 297 18.15 3.87 13.39
C SER A 297 17.27 3.70 14.61
N GLN A 298 17.46 4.54 15.61
CA GLN A 298 16.65 4.61 16.84
C GLN A 298 16.51 3.27 17.58
N GLY A 299 17.56 2.46 17.59
CA GLY A 299 17.58 1.15 18.25
C GLY A 299 16.96 0.03 17.42
N LEU A 300 16.50 0.31 16.22
CA LEU A 300 16.00 -0.66 15.25
C LEU A 300 17.04 -0.88 14.17
N VAL A 301 17.15 -2.12 13.70
CA VAL A 301 18.02 -2.48 12.58
C VAL A 301 17.17 -2.64 11.34
N PHE A 302 17.56 -1.95 10.26
CA PHE A 302 16.96 -2.07 8.94
C PHE A 302 17.94 -2.75 8.01
N TYR A 303 17.48 -3.69 7.21
CA TYR A 303 18.33 -4.37 6.25
C TYR A 303 17.57 -4.72 4.97
N GLY A 304 18.29 -4.58 3.86
CA GLY A 304 17.83 -5.01 2.54
C GLY A 304 18.26 -6.44 2.26
N THR A 305 17.46 -7.15 1.48
CA THR A 305 17.78 -8.49 0.99
C THR A 305 17.44 -8.65 -0.47
N LYS A 306 18.03 -9.66 -1.10
CA LYS A 306 17.62 -10.17 -2.41
C LYS A 306 17.42 -11.68 -2.38
N GLU A 307 16.42 -12.14 -3.08
CA GLU A 307 16.16 -13.55 -3.38
C GLU A 307 16.23 -13.73 -4.89
N VAL A 308 17.10 -14.60 -5.35
CA VAL A 308 17.21 -14.96 -6.77
C VAL A 308 16.39 -16.21 -7.02
N GLN A 309 15.30 -16.06 -7.76
CA GLN A 309 14.40 -17.16 -8.12
C GLN A 309 14.79 -17.82 -9.45
N THR A 310 14.20 -18.99 -9.72
CA THR A 310 14.36 -19.67 -11.00
C THR A 310 13.91 -18.75 -12.14
N GLY A 311 14.71 -18.65 -13.21
CA GLY A 311 14.43 -17.74 -14.34
C GLY A 311 15.02 -16.35 -14.19
N SER A 312 15.94 -16.14 -13.23
CA SER A 312 16.65 -14.87 -12.99
C SER A 312 15.77 -13.72 -12.48
N LYS A 313 14.58 -14.02 -11.97
CA LYS A 313 13.77 -13.04 -11.26
C LYS A 313 14.44 -12.74 -9.90
N VAL A 314 14.63 -11.46 -9.60
CA VAL A 314 15.19 -11.00 -8.32
C VAL A 314 14.10 -10.31 -7.53
N ILE A 315 13.84 -10.79 -6.33
CA ILE A 315 12.92 -10.16 -5.38
C ILE A 315 13.74 -9.39 -4.37
N GLY A 316 13.51 -8.09 -4.28
CA GLY A 316 14.09 -7.23 -3.26
C GLY A 316 13.14 -7.10 -2.07
N ARG A 317 13.68 -7.10 -0.85
CA ARG A 317 12.90 -6.88 0.38
C ARG A 317 13.63 -5.95 1.33
N LEU A 318 12.84 -5.16 2.05
CA LEU A 318 13.30 -4.34 3.15
C LEU A 318 12.67 -4.85 4.45
N TYR A 319 13.51 -5.09 5.44
CA TYR A 319 13.10 -5.56 6.76
C TYR A 319 13.48 -4.58 7.86
N ARG A 320 12.77 -4.64 8.96
CA ARG A 320 13.21 -4.10 10.25
C ARG A 320 13.25 -5.22 11.29
N ALA A 321 14.20 -5.12 12.22
CA ALA A 321 14.39 -6.10 13.28
C ALA A 321 14.83 -5.41 14.56
N ASN A 322 14.67 -6.11 15.67
CA ASN A 322 15.24 -5.72 16.96
C ASN A 322 16.56 -6.47 17.19
N LEU A 323 17.58 -5.76 17.66
CA LEU A 323 18.77 -6.40 18.16
C LEU A 323 18.49 -6.96 19.57
N THR A 324 18.63 -8.26 19.75
CA THR A 324 18.39 -8.95 21.02
C THR A 324 19.67 -9.61 21.52
N VAL A 325 19.78 -9.74 22.84
CA VAL A 325 20.92 -10.35 23.51
C VAL A 325 20.43 -11.51 24.34
N ALA A 326 20.99 -12.69 24.10
CA ALA A 326 20.76 -13.88 24.90
C ALA A 326 22.12 -14.59 25.15
N ASP A 327 22.48 -14.79 26.41
CA ASP A 327 23.74 -15.45 26.82
C ASP A 327 25.02 -14.87 26.15
N ASP A 328 25.12 -13.53 26.09
CA ASP A 328 26.18 -12.76 25.41
C ASP A 328 26.25 -12.98 23.89
N LEU A 329 25.23 -13.60 23.29
CA LEU A 329 25.05 -13.68 21.84
C LEU A 329 24.09 -12.59 21.37
N TYR A 330 24.49 -11.92 20.31
CA TYR A 330 23.70 -10.82 19.70
C TYR A 330 23.09 -11.31 18.38
N VAL A 331 21.76 -11.30 18.31
CA VAL A 331 21.01 -11.76 17.15
C VAL A 331 19.90 -10.78 16.80
N LEU A 332 19.53 -10.72 15.53
CA LEU A 332 18.34 -10.00 15.10
C LEU A 332 17.11 -10.88 15.31
N ALA A 333 16.11 -10.31 15.94
CA ALA A 333 14.83 -10.98 16.22
C ALA A 333 13.66 -10.12 15.77
N GLN A 334 12.48 -10.75 15.69
CA GLN A 334 11.24 -10.08 15.28
C GLN A 334 11.36 -9.41 13.90
N ASN A 335 11.96 -10.11 12.94
CA ASN A 335 12.09 -9.63 11.57
C ASN A 335 10.72 -9.31 10.98
N GLN A 336 10.47 -8.05 10.68
CA GLN A 336 9.24 -7.58 10.08
C GLN A 336 9.52 -7.09 8.67
N LEU A 337 8.84 -7.68 7.69
CA LEU A 337 8.86 -7.21 6.32
C LEU A 337 8.20 -5.83 6.26
N ILE A 338 8.92 -4.84 5.73
CA ILE A 338 8.38 -3.50 5.46
C ILE A 338 7.80 -3.46 4.05
N LYS A 339 8.58 -3.87 3.04
CA LYS A 339 8.14 -3.89 1.65
C LYS A 339 8.88 -4.94 0.84
N GLN A 340 8.20 -5.47 -0.15
CA GLN A 340 8.74 -6.32 -1.20
C GLN A 340 8.60 -5.64 -2.56
N TRP A 341 9.61 -5.79 -3.41
CA TRP A 341 9.63 -5.40 -4.81
C TRP A 341 9.92 -6.65 -5.64
N ASP A 342 9.10 -6.94 -6.63
CA ASP A 342 9.14 -8.21 -7.38
C ASP A 342 8.84 -8.05 -8.88
N GLU A 343 9.18 -6.89 -9.44
CA GLU A 343 9.04 -6.62 -10.86
C GLU A 343 9.82 -7.62 -11.72
N ASP A 344 9.19 -8.11 -12.77
CA ASP A 344 9.79 -9.13 -13.62
C ASP A 344 10.98 -8.58 -14.43
N SER A 345 12.03 -9.38 -14.52
CA SER A 345 13.24 -9.09 -15.30
C SER A 345 14.08 -7.89 -14.81
N ILE A 346 13.90 -7.45 -13.59
CA ILE A 346 14.63 -6.35 -12.97
C ILE A 346 15.19 -6.79 -11.63
N ASP A 347 16.43 -6.37 -11.32
CA ASP A 347 16.98 -6.51 -9.97
C ASP A 347 16.48 -5.33 -9.12
N ASN A 348 15.42 -5.57 -8.35
CA ASN A 348 14.81 -4.60 -7.45
C ASN A 348 15.44 -4.61 -6.05
N SER A 349 16.60 -5.23 -5.86
CA SER A 349 17.19 -5.34 -4.52
C SER A 349 17.58 -3.96 -3.95
N PRO A 350 17.29 -3.70 -2.66
CA PRO A 350 17.88 -2.59 -1.95
C PRO A 350 19.41 -2.79 -1.84
N ASN A 351 20.20 -1.83 -2.28
CA ASN A 351 21.67 -1.93 -2.20
C ASN A 351 22.31 -0.82 -1.37
N ALA A 352 21.54 0.18 -0.99
CA ALA A 352 21.95 1.26 -0.11
C ALA A 352 20.84 1.59 0.88
N LEU A 353 21.23 1.86 2.11
CA LEU A 353 20.36 2.40 3.16
C LEU A 353 20.99 3.66 3.74
N PHE A 354 20.14 4.62 4.04
CA PHE A 354 20.53 5.86 4.70
C PHE A 354 19.47 6.26 5.72
N THR A 355 19.88 6.84 6.84
CA THR A 355 18.96 7.23 7.91
C THR A 355 19.02 8.72 8.18
N THR A 356 17.87 9.29 8.43
CA THR A 356 17.70 10.57 9.11
C THR A 356 17.05 10.35 10.47
N ARG A 357 16.82 11.42 11.20
CA ARG A 357 16.17 11.33 12.52
C ARG A 357 14.82 10.61 12.50
N ASP A 358 14.03 10.75 11.45
CA ASP A 358 12.63 10.29 11.38
C ASP A 358 12.37 9.29 10.25
N SER A 359 13.39 8.98 9.45
CA SER A 359 13.19 8.20 8.24
C SER A 359 14.37 7.32 7.89
N VAL A 360 14.07 6.23 7.20
CA VAL A 360 15.05 5.36 6.53
C VAL A 360 14.80 5.44 5.03
N TYR A 361 15.86 5.65 4.27
CA TYR A 361 15.82 5.73 2.81
C TYR A 361 16.49 4.53 2.20
N THR A 362 15.92 4.03 1.11
CA THR A 362 16.51 2.95 0.30
C THR A 362 16.34 3.24 -1.17
N GLY A 363 17.33 2.85 -1.96
CA GLY A 363 17.30 3.01 -3.40
C GLY A 363 16.82 1.74 -4.10
N ILE A 364 15.86 1.85 -4.99
CA ILE A 364 15.24 0.74 -5.73
C ILE A 364 15.22 1.06 -7.23
N LYS A 365 15.70 0.12 -8.04
CA LYS A 365 15.48 0.11 -9.48
C LYS A 365 14.09 -0.46 -9.74
N GLU A 366 13.18 0.32 -10.33
CA GLU A 366 11.81 -0.12 -10.61
C GLU A 366 11.56 -0.45 -12.08
N SER A 367 12.37 0.10 -12.98
CA SER A 367 12.28 -0.21 -14.41
C SER A 367 13.63 -0.10 -15.09
N GLY A 368 13.69 -0.44 -16.38
CA GLY A 368 14.87 -0.21 -17.21
C GLY A 368 15.27 1.27 -17.33
N SER A 369 14.35 2.20 -17.05
CA SER A 369 14.53 3.63 -17.27
C SER A 369 14.32 4.48 -16.00
N THR A 370 14.00 3.86 -14.85
CA THR A 370 13.74 4.63 -13.63
C THR A 370 14.22 3.90 -12.38
N SER A 371 14.78 4.67 -11.46
CA SER A 371 15.08 4.26 -10.10
C SER A 371 14.51 5.28 -9.12
N PHE A 372 14.18 4.84 -7.92
CA PHE A 372 13.60 5.70 -6.90
C PHE A 372 14.36 5.57 -5.59
N LEU A 373 14.47 6.67 -4.85
CA LEU A 373 14.62 6.61 -3.41
C LEU A 373 13.26 6.43 -2.78
N TRP A 374 13.12 5.36 -2.00
CA TRP A 374 11.98 5.12 -1.14
C TRP A 374 12.27 5.64 0.25
N ARG A 375 11.28 6.27 0.87
CA ARG A 375 11.34 6.76 2.24
C ARG A 375 10.41 5.94 3.13
N TYR A 376 10.96 5.31 4.16
CA TYR A 376 10.20 4.70 5.25
C TYR A 376 10.16 5.69 6.40
N TYR A 377 8.98 6.18 6.76
CA TYR A 377 8.77 7.18 7.80
C TYR A 377 8.49 6.49 9.14
N LEU A 378 9.40 6.62 10.09
CA LEU A 378 9.39 5.90 11.37
C LEU A 378 8.13 6.16 12.21
N PRO A 379 7.62 7.41 12.34
CA PRO A 379 6.47 7.69 13.19
C PRO A 379 5.19 6.97 12.81
N THR A 380 4.92 6.78 11.51
CA THR A 380 3.68 6.15 11.02
C THR A 380 3.92 4.75 10.46
N ALA A 381 5.17 4.32 10.37
CA ALA A 381 5.59 3.11 9.68
C ALA A 381 5.11 3.06 8.20
N GLY A 382 4.98 4.24 7.58
CA GLY A 382 4.62 4.40 6.18
C GLY A 382 5.84 4.33 5.27
N ILE A 383 5.66 3.80 4.05
CA ILE A 383 6.70 3.78 3.03
C ILE A 383 6.16 4.33 1.71
N ALA A 384 6.93 5.17 1.03
CA ALA A 384 6.53 5.76 -0.25
C ALA A 384 7.74 6.05 -1.14
N ARG A 385 7.51 6.13 -2.47
CA ARG A 385 8.47 6.73 -3.40
C ARG A 385 8.68 8.18 -3.04
N TYR A 386 9.93 8.61 -3.02
CA TYR A 386 10.27 9.97 -2.61
C TYR A 386 11.00 10.75 -3.71
N TYR A 387 12.21 10.34 -4.10
CA TYR A 387 12.94 10.96 -5.18
C TYR A 387 13.06 10.03 -6.38
N LYS A 388 12.97 10.60 -7.59
CA LYS A 388 13.05 9.89 -8.85
C LYS A 388 14.40 10.14 -9.52
N ALA A 389 15.05 9.09 -10.03
CA ALA A 389 16.09 9.19 -11.04
C ALA A 389 15.50 8.86 -12.42
N SER A 390 15.91 9.61 -13.43
CA SER A 390 15.47 9.40 -14.82
C SER A 390 16.21 8.24 -15.53
N ALA A 391 17.00 7.47 -14.76
CA ALA A 391 17.69 6.29 -15.26
C ALA A 391 17.41 5.06 -14.40
N GLY A 392 17.37 3.89 -15.05
CA GLY A 392 17.15 2.60 -14.42
C GLY A 392 18.46 1.91 -14.08
N GLY A 393 19.04 2.20 -12.93
CA GLY A 393 20.24 1.58 -12.40
C GLY A 393 20.13 1.24 -10.92
N THR A 394 21.06 0.47 -10.41
CA THR A 394 21.15 0.18 -8.98
C THR A 394 21.59 1.44 -8.23
N VAL A 395 20.90 1.77 -7.16
CA VAL A 395 21.31 2.85 -6.25
C VAL A 395 22.30 2.29 -5.23
N ASN A 396 23.54 2.74 -5.27
CA ASN A 396 24.63 2.16 -4.44
C ASN A 396 24.97 2.99 -3.21
N ASN A 397 24.74 4.30 -3.26
CA ASN A 397 25.04 5.19 -2.15
C ASN A 397 23.97 6.26 -2.02
N ILE A 398 23.70 6.66 -0.79
CA ILE A 398 22.78 7.74 -0.43
C ILE A 398 23.46 8.56 0.66
N ILE A 399 23.54 9.87 0.48
CA ILE A 399 24.03 10.82 1.48
C ILE A 399 23.10 12.02 1.60
N ASN A 400 23.16 12.70 2.72
CA ASN A 400 22.48 13.98 2.90
C ASN A 400 23.51 15.01 3.39
N VAL A 401 23.62 16.11 2.68
CA VAL A 401 24.53 17.21 3.02
C VAL A 401 23.79 18.52 2.90
N ASN A 402 23.80 19.34 3.96
CA ASN A 402 23.10 20.62 4.01
C ASN A 402 21.61 20.49 3.61
N GLU A 403 20.95 19.46 4.12
CA GLU A 403 19.53 19.14 3.85
C GLU A 403 19.20 18.74 2.39
N LYS A 404 20.21 18.58 1.54
CA LYS A 404 20.07 18.05 0.18
C LYS A 404 20.47 16.60 0.12
N PHE A 405 19.66 15.77 -0.51
CA PHE A 405 19.98 14.39 -0.81
C PHE A 405 20.81 14.29 -2.09
N LEU A 406 21.84 13.43 -2.03
CA LEU A 406 22.58 12.97 -3.20
C LEU A 406 22.58 11.44 -3.19
N PHE A 407 22.46 10.85 -4.36
CA PHE A 407 22.53 9.39 -4.50
C PHE A 407 23.10 8.99 -5.86
N THR A 408 23.79 7.85 -5.88
CA THR A 408 24.40 7.33 -7.11
C THR A 408 23.48 6.32 -7.76
N VAL A 409 23.41 6.38 -9.09
CA VAL A 409 22.73 5.38 -9.93
C VAL A 409 23.77 4.77 -10.86
N THR A 410 23.94 3.44 -10.79
CA THR A 410 24.94 2.71 -11.59
C THR A 410 24.77 3.01 -13.08
N SER A 411 25.89 3.31 -13.75
CA SER A 411 25.97 3.62 -15.18
C SER A 411 25.27 4.91 -15.61
N ASP A 412 24.85 5.76 -14.67
CA ASP A 412 24.24 7.04 -14.98
C ASP A 412 24.92 8.22 -14.24
N GLY A 413 25.26 8.04 -12.96
CA GLY A 413 26.02 9.03 -12.19
C GLY A 413 25.36 9.43 -10.87
N VAL A 414 25.60 10.67 -10.45
CA VAL A 414 25.09 11.24 -9.20
C VAL A 414 23.85 12.08 -9.46
N TYR A 415 22.79 11.79 -8.74
CA TYR A 415 21.60 12.62 -8.66
C TYR A 415 21.61 13.47 -7.41
N GLN A 416 21.15 14.70 -7.53
CA GLN A 416 21.03 15.65 -6.42
C GLN A 416 19.62 16.20 -6.35
N GLN A 417 19.09 16.32 -5.15
CA GLN A 417 17.86 17.06 -4.87
C GLN A 417 18.04 18.53 -5.25
N THR A 418 17.06 19.08 -5.99
CA THR A 418 17.03 20.51 -6.36
C THR A 418 16.22 21.31 -5.33
N SER A 419 16.23 22.63 -5.48
CA SER A 419 15.34 23.54 -4.74
C SER A 419 13.96 23.70 -5.40
N THR A 420 13.73 23.09 -6.56
CA THR A 420 12.47 23.13 -7.28
C THR A 420 11.65 21.87 -7.05
N PHE A 421 10.34 22.00 -7.14
CA PHE A 421 9.40 20.87 -7.01
C PHE A 421 9.24 20.14 -8.34
N GLU A 422 8.82 18.88 -8.28
CA GLU A 422 8.38 18.12 -9.45
C GLU A 422 7.24 18.86 -10.17
N SER A 423 7.29 18.84 -11.49
CA SER A 423 6.27 19.50 -12.33
C SER A 423 4.91 18.83 -12.20
N GLU A 424 4.91 17.53 -11.92
CA GLU A 424 3.71 16.73 -11.72
C GLU A 424 3.98 15.61 -10.73
N GLY A 425 3.02 15.37 -9.85
CA GLY A 425 3.00 14.21 -8.98
C GLY A 425 1.59 13.67 -8.85
N PHE A 426 1.46 12.40 -8.51
CA PHE A 426 0.14 11.78 -8.32
C PHE A 426 0.10 10.88 -7.10
N ILE A 427 -1.13 10.66 -6.62
CA ILE A 427 -1.48 9.64 -5.64
C ILE A 427 -2.72 8.89 -6.10
N VAL A 428 -2.68 7.57 -6.06
CA VAL A 428 -3.82 6.68 -6.32
C VAL A 428 -4.33 6.19 -4.99
N LEU A 429 -5.59 6.48 -4.69
CA LEU A 429 -6.25 6.07 -3.47
C LEU A 429 -6.65 4.59 -3.55
N SER A 430 -6.81 3.94 -2.40
CA SER A 430 -7.45 2.62 -2.36
C SER A 430 -8.88 2.68 -2.91
N ALA A 431 -9.37 1.61 -3.52
CA ALA A 431 -10.72 1.57 -4.02
C ALA A 431 -11.73 1.71 -2.87
N ALA A 432 -12.61 2.70 -2.97
CA ALA A 432 -13.65 2.91 -1.98
C ALA A 432 -14.84 1.99 -2.27
N ASP A 433 -14.99 0.91 -1.50
CA ASP A 433 -16.11 -0.04 -1.55
C ASP A 433 -17.03 0.05 -0.33
N PHE A 434 -16.67 0.87 0.65
CA PHE A 434 -17.38 1.07 1.91
C PHE A 434 -17.66 -0.24 2.66
N PHE A 435 -16.76 -1.24 2.51
CA PHE A 435 -16.85 -2.57 3.13
C PHE A 435 -18.10 -3.35 2.75
N THR A 436 -18.70 -3.10 1.57
CA THR A 436 -19.87 -3.81 1.08
C THR A 436 -19.69 -4.25 -0.36
N ALA A 437 -20.21 -5.45 -0.65
CA ALA A 437 -20.09 -6.06 -1.97
C ALA A 437 -21.10 -5.49 -3.01
N GLU A 438 -22.09 -4.74 -2.54
CA GLU A 438 -23.16 -4.23 -3.38
C GLU A 438 -22.73 -3.01 -4.19
N SER A 439 -23.39 -2.80 -5.32
CA SER A 439 -23.25 -1.58 -6.12
C SER A 439 -23.82 -0.38 -5.36
N LYS A 440 -23.15 0.75 -5.50
CA LYS A 440 -23.52 2.04 -4.90
C LYS A 440 -23.68 3.08 -6.00
N GLN A 441 -24.46 4.10 -5.75
CA GLN A 441 -24.49 5.29 -6.58
C GLN A 441 -23.54 6.30 -5.98
N PHE A 442 -22.42 6.54 -6.65
CA PHE A 442 -21.50 7.62 -6.31
C PHE A 442 -22.10 8.94 -6.78
N VAL A 443 -22.23 9.89 -5.87
CA VAL A 443 -22.96 11.15 -6.11
C VAL A 443 -22.08 12.38 -6.06
N GLY A 444 -20.91 12.30 -5.43
CA GLY A 444 -20.03 13.45 -5.30
C GLY A 444 -18.57 13.07 -5.13
N ALA A 445 -17.71 13.92 -5.64
CA ALA A 445 -16.27 13.92 -5.42
C ALA A 445 -15.86 15.32 -4.96
N GLU A 446 -14.96 15.41 -3.99
CA GLU A 446 -14.51 16.65 -3.39
C GLU A 446 -12.99 16.62 -3.17
N VAL A 447 -12.34 17.73 -3.45
CA VAL A 447 -10.95 17.97 -3.04
C VAL A 447 -10.92 19.26 -2.21
N SER A 448 -10.43 19.13 -1.00
CA SER A 448 -10.14 20.28 -0.13
C SER A 448 -8.67 20.64 -0.26
N THR A 449 -8.38 21.88 -0.61
CA THR A 449 -7.02 22.39 -0.74
C THR A 449 -6.78 23.59 0.16
N PHE A 450 -5.52 23.90 0.43
CA PHE A 450 -5.16 25.27 0.82
C PHE A 450 -5.32 26.20 -0.38
N THR A 451 -5.29 27.51 -0.16
CA THR A 451 -5.23 28.44 -1.29
C THR A 451 -4.06 28.07 -2.18
N LEU A 452 -4.35 27.72 -3.42
CA LEU A 452 -3.35 27.26 -4.37
C LEU A 452 -2.44 28.43 -4.77
N PRO A 453 -1.11 28.26 -4.68
CA PRO A 453 -0.16 29.25 -5.17
C PRO A 453 -0.27 29.44 -6.68
N SER A 454 0.29 30.55 -7.20
CA SER A 454 0.40 30.78 -8.64
C SER A 454 1.14 29.64 -9.33
N ASN A 455 0.72 29.29 -10.53
CA ASN A 455 1.30 28.23 -11.35
C ASN A 455 1.16 26.80 -10.75
N THR A 456 0.16 26.60 -9.89
CA THR A 456 -0.17 25.26 -9.38
C THR A 456 -1.61 24.90 -9.67
N SER A 457 -1.89 23.61 -9.80
CA SER A 457 -3.24 23.07 -9.90
C SER A 457 -3.34 21.68 -9.28
N VAL A 458 -4.57 21.28 -8.98
CA VAL A 458 -4.91 19.97 -8.46
C VAL A 458 -6.05 19.41 -9.30
N GLU A 459 -5.86 18.20 -9.83
CA GLU A 459 -6.88 17.48 -10.58
C GLU A 459 -7.30 16.23 -9.80
N LEU A 460 -8.60 15.97 -9.72
CA LEU A 460 -9.15 14.74 -9.18
C LEU A 460 -9.75 13.92 -10.31
N PHE A 461 -9.27 12.72 -10.47
CA PHE A 461 -9.81 11.71 -11.38
C PHE A 461 -10.47 10.58 -10.58
N TYR A 462 -11.41 9.91 -11.21
CA TYR A 462 -11.97 8.67 -10.69
C TYR A 462 -12.10 7.61 -11.79
N SER A 463 -12.09 6.34 -11.36
CA SER A 463 -12.45 5.20 -12.20
C SER A 463 -13.38 4.26 -11.45
N THR A 464 -14.30 3.63 -12.17
CA THR A 464 -15.16 2.56 -11.64
C THR A 464 -14.59 1.16 -11.94
N LYS A 465 -13.43 1.09 -12.58
CA LYS A 465 -12.70 -0.15 -12.82
C LYS A 465 -11.66 -0.39 -11.74
N PHE A 466 -11.68 -1.59 -11.19
CA PHE A 466 -10.76 -1.97 -10.11
C PHE A 466 -9.30 -2.05 -10.59
N GLU A 467 -9.11 -2.44 -11.85
CA GLU A 467 -7.81 -2.58 -12.50
C GLU A 467 -7.06 -1.24 -12.62
N ALA A 468 -7.78 -0.12 -12.59
CA ALA A 468 -7.18 1.22 -12.59
C ALA A 468 -6.30 1.50 -11.35
N LEU A 469 -6.40 0.70 -10.28
CA LEU A 469 -5.46 0.76 -9.16
C LEU A 469 -4.02 0.49 -9.60
N ASP A 470 -3.83 -0.49 -10.47
CA ASP A 470 -2.51 -1.00 -10.83
C ASP A 470 -1.85 -0.21 -11.98
N ASP A 471 -2.62 0.63 -12.68
CA ASP A 471 -2.12 1.51 -13.72
C ASP A 471 -2.61 2.96 -13.53
N PRO A 472 -1.77 3.85 -13.01
CA PRO A 472 -2.12 5.27 -12.86
C PRO A 472 -2.46 5.98 -14.17
N ASN A 473 -2.12 5.40 -15.31
CA ASN A 473 -2.40 5.94 -16.65
C ASN A 473 -3.55 5.21 -17.37
N ASP A 474 -4.30 4.34 -16.66
CA ASP A 474 -5.43 3.64 -17.24
C ASP A 474 -6.43 4.62 -17.88
N SER A 475 -6.85 4.32 -19.08
CA SER A 475 -7.77 5.15 -19.87
C SER A 475 -9.17 5.28 -19.29
N SER A 476 -9.51 4.47 -18.28
CA SER A 476 -10.79 4.55 -17.58
C SER A 476 -10.88 5.66 -16.55
N TYR A 477 -9.77 6.36 -16.25
CA TYR A 477 -9.82 7.52 -15.38
C TYR A 477 -10.56 8.69 -16.04
N ILE A 478 -11.57 9.17 -15.35
CA ILE A 478 -12.42 10.30 -15.75
C ILE A 478 -12.08 11.49 -14.87
N LEU A 479 -11.84 12.66 -15.47
CA LEU A 479 -11.61 13.90 -14.74
C LEU A 479 -12.89 14.34 -14.04
N ALA A 480 -12.86 14.36 -12.70
CA ALA A 480 -13.93 14.91 -11.89
C ALA A 480 -13.77 16.40 -11.66
N LEU A 481 -12.60 16.82 -11.22
CA LEU A 481 -12.31 18.18 -10.80
C LEU A 481 -10.97 18.64 -11.35
N ASP A 482 -10.91 19.90 -11.74
CA ASP A 482 -9.67 20.63 -12.07
C ASP A 482 -9.70 21.96 -11.30
N GLN A 483 -8.83 22.07 -10.31
CA GLN A 483 -8.68 23.26 -9.48
C GLN A 483 -7.45 24.04 -9.91
N ALA A 484 -7.64 25.29 -10.31
CA ALA A 484 -6.57 26.22 -10.62
C ALA A 484 -6.25 27.16 -9.44
N THR A 485 -5.22 27.98 -9.61
CA THR A 485 -4.74 28.97 -8.66
C THR A 485 -5.87 29.76 -7.98
N GLY A 486 -5.78 29.91 -6.68
CA GLY A 486 -6.69 30.72 -5.85
C GLY A 486 -7.97 30.02 -5.40
N THR A 487 -8.29 28.86 -5.93
CA THR A 487 -9.43 28.05 -5.44
C THR A 487 -9.07 27.29 -4.17
N GLY A 488 -10.05 27.13 -3.30
CA GLY A 488 -9.99 26.28 -2.12
C GLY A 488 -10.75 24.97 -2.34
N ASP A 489 -11.68 24.67 -1.43
CA ASP A 489 -12.48 23.45 -1.49
C ASP A 489 -13.40 23.45 -2.71
N THR A 490 -13.42 22.36 -3.44
CA THR A 490 -14.22 22.21 -4.65
C THR A 490 -14.90 20.84 -4.67
N GLU A 491 -16.19 20.84 -4.98
CA GLU A 491 -17.03 19.67 -5.10
C GLU A 491 -17.59 19.52 -6.52
N LYS A 492 -17.68 18.29 -6.99
CA LYS A 492 -18.31 17.91 -8.25
C LYS A 492 -19.31 16.81 -8.04
N GLN A 493 -20.48 16.96 -8.60
CA GLN A 493 -21.46 15.88 -8.69
C GLN A 493 -20.99 14.87 -9.75
N ILE A 494 -21.00 13.59 -9.36
CA ILE A 494 -20.78 12.45 -10.23
C ILE A 494 -22.03 11.56 -10.18
N ALA A 495 -22.29 10.78 -11.23
CA ALA A 495 -23.52 9.99 -11.33
C ALA A 495 -23.18 8.56 -11.78
N GLU A 496 -22.26 7.92 -11.05
CA GLU A 496 -21.77 6.59 -11.37
C GLU A 496 -22.38 5.52 -10.47
N VAL A 497 -22.68 4.37 -11.06
CA VAL A 497 -23.15 3.19 -10.31
C VAL A 497 -22.10 2.11 -10.43
N SER A 498 -21.45 1.80 -9.32
CA SER A 498 -20.43 0.77 -9.25
C SER A 498 -20.35 0.17 -7.86
N ARG A 499 -19.68 -0.97 -7.74
CA ARG A 499 -19.32 -1.56 -6.45
C ARG A 499 -18.28 -0.71 -5.72
N TYR A 500 -17.33 -0.14 -6.45
CA TYR A 500 -16.23 0.66 -5.92
C TYR A 500 -15.92 1.85 -6.84
N ILE A 501 -15.18 2.79 -6.30
CA ILE A 501 -14.55 3.90 -7.02
C ILE A 501 -13.08 3.99 -6.63
N VAL A 502 -12.22 4.14 -7.62
CA VAL A 502 -10.79 4.39 -7.47
C VAL A 502 -10.56 5.88 -7.72
N GLY A 503 -9.94 6.55 -6.77
CA GLY A 503 -9.58 7.97 -6.92
C GLY A 503 -8.11 8.12 -7.28
N LYS A 504 -7.80 9.09 -8.16
CA LYS A 504 -6.44 9.55 -8.44
C LYS A 504 -6.40 11.06 -8.32
N VAL A 505 -5.48 11.58 -7.51
CA VAL A 505 -5.19 13.01 -7.41
C VAL A 505 -3.90 13.31 -8.12
N VAL A 506 -3.90 14.28 -9.01
CA VAL A 506 -2.72 14.77 -9.71
C VAL A 506 -2.44 16.19 -9.26
N LEU A 507 -1.22 16.43 -8.82
CA LEU A 507 -0.73 17.71 -8.37
C LEU A 507 0.23 18.26 -9.42
N LYS A 508 0.06 19.52 -9.82
CA LYS A 508 0.89 20.13 -10.85
C LYS A 508 1.53 21.43 -10.37
N SER A 509 2.78 21.62 -10.77
CA SER A 509 3.56 22.84 -10.56
C SER A 509 4.25 23.22 -11.88
N SER A 510 3.71 24.18 -12.61
CA SER A 510 4.18 24.48 -13.97
C SER A 510 5.57 25.16 -14.02
N ASN A 511 6.05 25.70 -12.91
CA ASN A 511 7.37 26.35 -12.83
C ASN A 511 8.29 25.77 -11.75
N GLY A 512 7.83 24.77 -11.00
CA GLY A 512 8.57 24.15 -9.90
C GLY A 512 8.84 25.04 -8.67
N ALA A 513 8.42 26.32 -8.69
CA ALA A 513 8.70 27.24 -7.59
C ALA A 513 7.78 27.05 -6.38
N ASN A 514 6.57 26.56 -6.62
CA ASN A 514 5.56 26.37 -5.60
C ASN A 514 4.98 24.95 -5.70
N THR A 515 4.48 24.41 -4.60
CA THR A 515 3.74 23.14 -4.56
C THR A 515 2.28 23.39 -4.19
N PRO A 516 1.32 22.75 -4.86
CA PRO A 516 -0.06 22.74 -4.40
C PRO A 516 -0.16 21.91 -3.12
N LYS A 517 -1.09 22.24 -2.22
CA LYS A 517 -1.29 21.54 -0.97
C LYS A 517 -2.73 21.05 -0.84
N VAL A 518 -2.91 19.73 -0.74
CA VAL A 518 -4.20 19.07 -0.56
C VAL A 518 -4.40 18.69 0.90
N LYS A 519 -5.54 19.08 1.46
CA LYS A 519 -5.94 18.73 2.83
C LYS A 519 -6.67 17.41 2.89
N SER A 520 -7.63 17.21 1.98
CA SER A 520 -8.44 16.00 1.95
C SER A 520 -9.05 15.73 0.58
N VAL A 521 -9.38 14.46 0.38
CA VAL A 521 -10.12 13.98 -0.80
C VAL A 521 -11.30 13.17 -0.31
N GLN A 522 -12.48 13.38 -0.88
CA GLN A 522 -13.69 12.69 -0.48
C GLN A 522 -14.47 12.17 -1.68
N PHE A 523 -15.07 10.99 -1.51
CA PHE A 523 -16.11 10.45 -2.40
C PHE A 523 -17.35 10.17 -1.59
N ARG A 524 -18.51 10.57 -2.13
CA ARG A 524 -19.83 10.36 -1.51
C ARG A 524 -20.61 9.36 -2.32
N ALA A 525 -21.22 8.40 -1.64
CA ALA A 525 -22.06 7.37 -2.27
C ALA A 525 -23.35 7.17 -1.52
N LEU A 526 -24.39 6.77 -2.24
CA LEU A 526 -25.64 6.29 -1.70
C LEU A 526 -25.70 4.77 -1.84
N ALA A 527 -26.20 4.08 -0.85
CA ALA A 527 -26.49 2.67 -0.94
C ALA A 527 -27.52 2.42 -2.06
N ARG A 528 -27.25 1.47 -2.93
CA ARG A 528 -28.16 1.13 -4.02
C ARG A 528 -28.05 -0.36 -4.36
N PRO A 529 -29.19 -1.02 -4.51
CA PRO A 529 -30.52 -0.63 -4.04
C PRO A 529 -30.63 -0.76 -2.52
N GLU A 530 -31.72 -0.24 -1.94
CA GLU A 530 -31.99 -0.34 -0.51
C GLU A 530 -31.95 -1.82 -0.08
N LEU A 531 -30.99 -2.16 0.78
CA LEU A 531 -30.89 -3.50 1.34
C LEU A 531 -32.05 -3.69 2.33
N VAL A 532 -32.81 -4.73 2.14
CA VAL A 532 -33.89 -5.10 3.02
C VAL A 532 -33.66 -6.49 3.59
N VAL A 533 -34.01 -6.68 4.83
CA VAL A 533 -34.15 -7.99 5.45
C VAL A 533 -35.63 -8.26 5.62
N ALA A 534 -36.14 -9.23 4.88
CA ALA A 534 -37.54 -9.68 4.97
C ALA A 534 -37.60 -10.93 5.84
N GLN A 535 -38.35 -10.87 6.93
CA GLN A 535 -38.69 -12.02 7.75
C GLN A 535 -40.18 -12.34 7.56
N ILE A 536 -40.45 -13.48 6.97
CA ILE A 536 -41.78 -13.86 6.57
C ILE A 536 -42.16 -15.19 7.21
N PRO A 537 -43.20 -15.21 8.04
CA PRO A 537 -43.75 -16.45 8.54
C PRO A 537 -44.57 -17.14 7.44
N ILE A 538 -44.16 -18.34 7.05
CA ILE A 538 -44.82 -19.16 6.01
C ILE A 538 -45.53 -20.33 6.66
N ASN A 539 -46.76 -20.59 6.21
CA ASN A 539 -47.56 -21.73 6.65
C ASN A 539 -46.98 -23.04 6.03
N VAL A 540 -46.47 -23.92 6.88
CA VAL A 540 -45.94 -25.25 6.50
C VAL A 540 -46.78 -26.36 7.17
N SER A 541 -48.06 -26.17 7.30
CA SER A 541 -48.96 -27.16 7.88
C SER A 541 -49.54 -28.12 6.84
N ASP A 542 -50.00 -29.29 7.31
CA ASP A 542 -50.75 -30.25 6.49
C ASP A 542 -52.14 -29.75 6.06
N ARG A 543 -52.51 -28.56 6.49
CA ARG A 543 -53.84 -28.01 6.26
C ARG A 543 -53.85 -27.09 5.07
N VAL A 544 -54.59 -27.47 4.02
CA VAL A 544 -54.83 -26.65 2.84
C VAL A 544 -56.21 -25.95 3.01
N GLU A 545 -56.19 -24.63 3.14
CA GLU A 545 -57.40 -23.84 3.14
C GLU A 545 -57.88 -23.64 1.72
N ARG A 546 -59.19 -23.68 1.54
CA ARG A 546 -59.84 -23.44 0.26
C ARG A 546 -60.83 -22.27 0.41
N PRO A 547 -60.77 -21.25 -0.46
CA PRO A 547 -61.73 -20.16 -0.42
C PRO A 547 -63.17 -20.68 -0.52
N GLY A 548 -64.00 -20.32 0.46
CA GLY A 548 -65.45 -20.70 0.49
C GLY A 548 -65.73 -22.19 0.78
N ARG A 549 -64.70 -23.00 1.15
CA ARG A 549 -64.87 -24.43 1.47
C ARG A 549 -64.12 -24.81 2.74
N LYS A 550 -64.54 -25.93 3.36
CA LYS A 550 -63.80 -26.45 4.53
C LYS A 550 -62.35 -26.80 4.16
N PRO A 551 -61.38 -26.50 5.04
CA PRO A 551 -60.00 -26.89 4.82
C PRO A 551 -59.83 -28.41 4.66
N ILE A 552 -58.89 -28.83 3.82
CA ILE A 552 -58.53 -30.25 3.66
C ILE A 552 -57.19 -30.50 4.36
N LYS A 553 -57.08 -31.63 5.05
CA LYS A 553 -55.81 -32.12 5.59
C LYS A 553 -55.15 -33.03 4.56
N VAL A 554 -53.93 -32.67 4.14
CA VAL A 554 -53.06 -33.47 3.27
C VAL A 554 -51.86 -33.90 4.10
N LYS A 555 -51.83 -35.14 4.52
CA LYS A 555 -50.79 -35.68 5.39
C LYS A 555 -49.41 -35.55 4.73
N GLY A 556 -48.44 -34.99 5.47
CA GLY A 556 -47.06 -34.81 5.04
C GLY A 556 -46.81 -33.61 4.11
N LEU A 557 -47.85 -32.78 3.82
CA LEU A 557 -47.66 -31.59 3.00
C LEU A 557 -46.74 -30.57 3.68
N GLY A 558 -46.87 -30.41 5.00
CA GLY A 558 -46.04 -29.51 5.79
C GLY A 558 -44.57 -29.83 5.70
N ASP A 559 -44.22 -31.10 5.79
CA ASP A 559 -42.81 -31.56 5.66
C ASP A 559 -42.28 -31.33 4.24
N VAL A 560 -43.10 -31.56 3.22
CA VAL A 560 -42.72 -31.32 1.81
C VAL A 560 -42.43 -29.83 1.58
N LEU A 561 -43.31 -28.95 2.06
CA LEU A 561 -43.13 -27.51 1.94
C LEU A 561 -41.91 -27.01 2.71
N TYR A 562 -41.73 -27.49 3.94
CA TYR A 562 -40.54 -27.12 4.76
C TYR A 562 -39.23 -27.56 4.10
N ASN A 563 -39.16 -28.79 3.60
CA ASN A 563 -37.98 -29.29 2.92
C ASN A 563 -37.68 -28.54 1.61
N ALA A 564 -38.73 -28.19 0.85
CA ALA A 564 -38.60 -27.38 -0.34
C ALA A 564 -38.06 -25.97 -0.04
N LEU A 565 -38.51 -25.37 1.07
CA LEU A 565 -37.98 -24.09 1.53
C LEU A 565 -36.54 -24.22 2.01
N ARG A 566 -36.25 -25.25 2.83
CA ARG A 566 -34.91 -25.47 3.38
C ARG A 566 -33.85 -25.71 2.29
N SER A 567 -34.24 -26.31 1.18
CA SER A 567 -33.34 -26.46 0.04
C SER A 567 -32.95 -25.14 -0.63
N LYS A 568 -33.63 -24.03 -0.31
CA LYS A 568 -33.30 -22.68 -0.79
C LYS A 568 -32.40 -21.89 0.16
N GLU A 569 -32.04 -22.43 1.31
CA GLU A 569 -31.14 -21.76 2.25
C GLU A 569 -29.75 -21.61 1.63
N GLY A 570 -29.25 -20.38 1.52
CA GLY A 570 -28.04 -20.01 0.81
C GLY A 570 -28.21 -19.70 -0.67
N ASP A 571 -29.37 -19.99 -1.27
CA ASP A 571 -29.62 -19.72 -2.68
C ASP A 571 -30.06 -18.26 -2.91
N SER A 572 -29.76 -17.74 -4.10
CA SER A 572 -30.30 -16.47 -4.59
C SER A 572 -31.72 -16.70 -5.09
N VAL A 573 -32.69 -15.95 -4.54
CA VAL A 573 -34.12 -16.10 -4.82
C VAL A 573 -34.76 -14.78 -5.17
N THR A 574 -35.89 -14.85 -5.90
CA THR A 574 -36.83 -13.76 -6.05
C THR A 574 -38.02 -14.01 -5.14
N LEU A 575 -38.14 -13.17 -4.12
CA LEU A 575 -39.28 -13.16 -3.20
C LEU A 575 -40.30 -12.14 -3.68
N GLU A 576 -41.51 -12.57 -3.97
CA GLU A 576 -42.64 -11.70 -4.31
C GLU A 576 -43.70 -11.79 -3.22
N LEU A 577 -44.09 -10.64 -2.72
CA LEU A 577 -45.19 -10.45 -1.81
C LEU A 577 -46.36 -9.85 -2.60
N PHE A 578 -47.57 -10.34 -2.36
CA PHE A 578 -48.74 -9.85 -3.09
C PHE A 578 -49.59 -8.86 -2.28
N ASP A 579 -49.27 -8.72 -0.97
CA ASP A 579 -49.96 -7.76 -0.09
C ASP A 579 -49.13 -7.41 1.15
N PRO A 580 -48.50 -6.23 1.22
CA PRO A 580 -48.36 -5.26 0.11
C PRO A 580 -47.56 -5.86 -1.05
N ALA A 581 -47.77 -5.34 -2.26
CA ALA A 581 -47.04 -5.83 -3.44
C ALA A 581 -45.59 -5.37 -3.39
N GLU A 582 -44.68 -6.30 -3.16
CA GLU A 582 -43.23 -6.05 -3.11
C GLU A 582 -42.44 -7.19 -3.76
N ILE A 583 -41.34 -6.83 -4.42
CA ILE A 583 -40.42 -7.80 -4.98
C ILE A 583 -39.04 -7.57 -4.35
N ILE A 584 -38.50 -8.61 -3.75
CA ILE A 584 -37.14 -8.60 -3.16
C ILE A 584 -36.31 -9.67 -3.86
N ARG A 585 -35.18 -9.27 -4.44
CA ARG A 585 -34.17 -10.20 -4.96
C ARG A 585 -33.03 -10.28 -3.97
N GLY A 586 -32.73 -11.48 -3.51
CA GLY A 586 -31.72 -11.64 -2.47
C GLY A 586 -31.37 -13.10 -2.20
N VAL A 587 -30.71 -13.33 -1.08
CA VAL A 587 -30.28 -14.64 -0.61
C VAL A 587 -31.12 -15.04 0.59
N VAL A 588 -31.53 -16.29 0.62
CA VAL A 588 -32.16 -16.88 1.81
C VAL A 588 -31.10 -17.11 2.85
N GLU A 589 -31.03 -16.25 3.87
CA GLU A 589 -30.01 -16.36 4.92
C GLU A 589 -30.31 -17.49 5.90
N ARG A 590 -31.58 -17.65 6.24
CA ARG A 590 -31.99 -18.59 7.26
C ARG A 590 -33.44 -19.01 7.10
N ILE A 591 -33.70 -20.27 7.36
CA ILE A 591 -35.04 -20.82 7.53
C ILE A 591 -35.12 -21.43 8.92
N SER A 592 -35.96 -20.83 9.77
CA SER A 592 -36.19 -21.36 11.12
C SER A 592 -37.58 -21.99 11.20
N TYR A 593 -37.64 -23.09 11.90
CA TYR A 593 -38.88 -23.82 12.14
C TYR A 593 -39.27 -23.75 13.63
N PRO A 594 -39.99 -22.72 14.05
CA PRO A 594 -40.47 -22.64 15.42
C PRO A 594 -41.59 -23.63 15.62
N ILE A 595 -41.39 -24.61 16.47
CA ILE A 595 -42.46 -25.50 16.95
C ILE A 595 -43.28 -24.71 17.97
N ASN A 596 -44.42 -24.18 17.54
CA ASN A 596 -45.39 -23.61 18.50
C ASN A 596 -46.37 -24.71 18.94
N SER A 597 -46.12 -25.25 20.11
CA SER A 597 -47.05 -26.16 20.79
C SER A 597 -48.14 -25.41 21.54
N ASN A 598 -48.90 -24.56 20.85
CA ASN A 598 -50.18 -24.10 21.42
C ASN A 598 -51.22 -25.20 21.23
N VAL A 599 -51.22 -26.10 22.19
CA VAL A 599 -52.24 -27.16 22.32
C VAL A 599 -53.52 -26.57 22.91
N GLU A 600 -54.10 -25.60 22.26
CA GLU A 600 -55.51 -25.28 22.49
C GLU A 600 -56.34 -25.80 21.31
N ARG A 601 -57.12 -26.86 21.60
CA ARG A 601 -58.12 -27.48 20.70
C ARG A 601 -57.60 -28.22 19.46
N GLY A 602 -56.52 -28.96 19.56
CA GLY A 602 -56.23 -30.01 18.56
C GLY A 602 -55.81 -29.53 17.17
N SER A 603 -55.34 -28.30 17.00
CA SER A 603 -54.77 -27.81 15.76
C SER A 603 -53.37 -27.24 15.99
N VAL A 604 -52.36 -28.01 15.63
CA VAL A 604 -50.97 -27.52 15.57
C VAL A 604 -50.83 -26.69 14.29
N THR A 605 -50.66 -25.39 14.42
CA THR A 605 -50.31 -24.53 13.28
C THR A 605 -48.80 -24.52 13.16
N GLN A 606 -48.29 -25.22 12.17
CA GLN A 606 -46.87 -25.25 11.88
C GLN A 606 -46.53 -24.12 10.91
N TYR A 607 -45.50 -23.34 11.22
CA TYR A 607 -44.97 -22.32 10.33
C TYR A 607 -43.46 -22.28 10.36
N ALA A 608 -42.87 -21.86 9.26
CA ALA A 608 -41.45 -21.57 9.14
C ALA A 608 -41.22 -20.07 8.97
N ILE A 609 -40.18 -19.51 9.54
CA ILE A 609 -39.81 -18.13 9.27
C ILE A 609 -38.66 -18.17 8.28
N ILE A 610 -38.84 -17.54 7.14
CA ILE A 610 -37.81 -17.32 6.12
C ILE A 610 -37.24 -15.93 6.33
N THR A 611 -35.93 -15.87 6.39
CA THR A 611 -35.19 -14.61 6.36
C THR A 611 -34.48 -14.47 5.02
N VAL A 612 -34.90 -13.48 4.24
CA VAL A 612 -34.30 -13.13 2.94
C VAL A 612 -33.62 -11.78 3.08
N ARG A 613 -32.33 -11.74 2.81
CA ARG A 613 -31.60 -10.49 2.68
C ARG A 613 -31.41 -10.18 1.20
N GLY A 614 -31.86 -9.04 0.77
CA GLY A 614 -31.79 -8.69 -0.65
C GLY A 614 -32.11 -7.22 -0.90
N THR A 615 -32.44 -6.96 -2.14
CA THR A 615 -32.70 -5.61 -2.62
C THR A 615 -34.15 -5.50 -3.04
N ARG A 616 -34.82 -4.43 -2.59
CA ARG A 616 -36.16 -4.12 -3.02
C ARG A 616 -36.15 -3.73 -4.49
N GLN A 617 -36.91 -4.42 -5.32
CA GLN A 617 -37.11 -4.06 -6.71
C GLN A 617 -38.34 -3.13 -6.81
N PRO A 618 -38.25 -2.06 -7.63
CA PRO A 618 -39.45 -1.27 -7.88
C PRO A 618 -40.49 -2.18 -8.53
N THR A 619 -41.71 -2.23 -7.96
CA THR A 619 -42.84 -2.83 -8.62
C THR A 619 -43.18 -1.95 -9.82
N VAL A 620 -42.88 -2.44 -11.03
CA VAL A 620 -43.37 -1.83 -12.26
C VAL A 620 -44.84 -2.14 -12.32
N THR A 621 -45.66 -1.28 -11.76
CA THR A 621 -47.05 -1.18 -12.20
C THR A 621 -47.00 -0.73 -13.65
N ASP A 622 -47.56 -1.49 -14.58
CA ASP A 622 -47.70 -1.11 -15.98
C ASP A 622 -48.31 0.30 -16.08
N VAL A 623 -47.43 1.27 -16.27
CA VAL A 623 -47.87 2.65 -16.49
C VAL A 623 -48.04 2.81 -18.00
N THR A 624 -49.24 2.52 -18.44
CA THR A 624 -49.67 2.70 -19.85
C THR A 624 -50.04 4.14 -20.19
N SER A 625 -49.71 5.13 -19.38
CA SER A 625 -50.02 6.52 -19.69
C SER A 625 -48.78 7.39 -19.77
N THR A 626 -48.72 8.18 -20.82
CA THR A 626 -47.65 9.10 -21.19
C THR A 626 -47.46 10.29 -20.25
N ASN A 627 -48.14 10.35 -19.10
CA ASN A 627 -48.16 11.54 -18.20
C ASN A 627 -47.84 11.21 -16.75
N VAL A 628 -47.06 10.18 -16.44
CA VAL A 628 -46.69 9.85 -15.08
C VAL A 628 -45.17 9.91 -14.88
N PHE A 629 -44.78 10.38 -13.71
CA PHE A 629 -43.39 10.45 -13.28
C PHE A 629 -42.65 9.15 -13.58
N GLY A 630 -41.73 9.18 -14.54
CA GLY A 630 -40.85 8.05 -14.84
C GLY A 630 -39.61 8.12 -13.98
N ILE A 631 -39.32 7.04 -13.30
CA ILE A 631 -37.97 6.84 -12.72
C ILE A 631 -37.11 6.38 -13.88
N ASN A 632 -36.13 7.20 -14.29
CA ASN A 632 -35.16 6.76 -15.26
C ASN A 632 -34.21 5.75 -14.61
N ALA A 633 -33.36 5.10 -15.42
CA ALA A 633 -32.40 4.09 -14.95
C ALA A 633 -31.44 4.57 -13.83
N LEU A 634 -31.44 5.87 -13.54
CA LEU A 634 -30.64 6.50 -12.48
C LEU A 634 -31.45 6.89 -11.25
N GLY A 635 -32.73 6.55 -11.19
CA GLY A 635 -33.60 6.91 -10.07
C GLY A 635 -33.96 8.41 -9.98
N ILE A 636 -33.67 9.18 -11.02
CA ILE A 636 -33.98 10.61 -11.08
C ILE A 636 -35.43 10.75 -11.61
N MET A 637 -36.31 11.40 -10.84
CA MET A 637 -37.62 11.78 -11.34
C MET A 637 -37.44 12.82 -12.45
N ARG A 638 -37.93 12.50 -13.68
CA ARG A 638 -38.14 13.49 -14.72
C ARG A 638 -39.60 13.87 -14.75
N PHE A 639 -39.90 15.14 -14.61
CA PHE A 639 -41.19 15.68 -14.94
C PHE A 639 -41.30 15.71 -16.47
N GLY A 640 -42.23 14.92 -17.01
CA GLY A 640 -42.56 14.99 -18.42
C GLY A 640 -43.15 16.37 -18.74
N SER A 641 -42.71 16.98 -19.80
CA SER A 641 -43.29 18.20 -20.38
C SER A 641 -44.57 17.89 -21.11
#